data_4b306f5803504afe2fb5a2b37a3fc1ca
#
_entry.id   4b306f5803504afe2fb5a2b37a3fc1ca
#
_cell.length_a   1.000
_cell.length_b   1.000
_cell.length_c   1.000
_cell.angle_alpha   90.00
_cell.angle_beta   90.00
_cell.angle_gamma   90.00
#
_symmetry.space_group_name_H-M   'P 1'
#
loop_
_entity.id
_entity.type
_entity.pdbx_description
1 polymer ?
#
loop_
_entity_poly.entity_id
_entity_poly.type
_entity_poly.pdbx_seq_one_letter_code
_entity_poly.pdbx_strand_id
1 'polypeptide(L)'
;MNKLFLLDAYALIYRSYYAFIKNPRINSKGLNTSAIVGFVNTLQEVLTKEQPTHIGVAFDPHGPTFRSEAFPEYKAQREATPEDIRKSVPIIKDLLRAWNISILEVDGYEADDVIGTLATKAGELGVDTYMLTPDKDYGQLVAEHVHIYRPRHGGGYEVMGPEEVKAKYNIPSPTAVIDLLALMGDAADNFPGCPGVGEKTAAKLIGQFGNIEQLLAHTSELKGALKTKVETHVDDIRLSLFLATIKTDVPVELNLDELKVSHPNEEELGRLLEELEFKSLANKILKKSKNTQTSANPQLSLFAEFAPESAESSKFSSFESLKTTPHKYHLVDNEEEMQRICDYFRTVENFSLDTETTSTTAIDAELVGLSFATKEHEAYYVPVPADRAEAQKVVEIFRPIYESDKIVKVGQNLKYDLEVLRNYDIHLQGPMFDTMIAHYLLQPELHHNMDYMAEAYLHYQTIHIDELIGPKGKKQRSMRDLTPEQVYEYAAEDADITLQLKNHLEPQLKEYGADRLFYDIEMPLMPVLAEMEMNGVCIDASSLADTSLQLTERINTIEQEIYTLAGETFNIASPKQVGDVLFGKLKIVEKPKKTKTGQYVTSEEVLQQLRHKHEIVDKILQHRGLKKLLGTYIDALPRLINPRTGHIHTSFNQTITATGRLSSSDPNLQNIPVRGEDGKEIRKAFIPEPGCLFFSADYSQIELRVMAHLSGDENMIRVFREGKDLHAATAANIYKKDINEVTRDERSKSKRANFGIIYGITVFGLAERLDIDRSEAKQLIDGYFDTFPQVHDYMEKAKALAREQGYVTTLFGRRRYLPDINSANAVVRGFAERNAINAPIQGTAADIIKVAMIRIFQRFQQEGIRSKMILQVHDELNFSVYPEERSQVERIVLEEMQGAIKLHVPLVADSGWGANWLEAH
;
A
#
# COMPACT_ATOMS: atom_id res chain seq x y z
N MET A 1 27.26 -8.32 35.30
CA MET A 1 27.33 -9.56 34.51
C MET A 1 27.57 -9.14 33.05
N ASN A 2 28.44 -9.85 32.35
CA ASN A 2 28.66 -9.60 30.92
C ASN A 2 27.46 -10.11 30.15
N LYS A 3 26.89 -9.26 29.27
CA LYS A 3 25.72 -9.55 28.44
C LYS A 3 26.12 -9.39 26.97
N LEU A 4 26.16 -10.51 26.24
CA LEU A 4 26.55 -10.54 24.82
C LEU A 4 25.30 -10.67 23.93
N PHE A 5 25.19 -9.83 22.91
CA PHE A 5 24.20 -9.97 21.82
C PHE A 5 24.89 -10.34 20.51
N LEU A 6 24.44 -11.41 19.89
CA LEU A 6 24.86 -11.84 18.56
C LEU A 6 23.66 -11.76 17.61
N LEU A 7 23.77 -10.94 16.58
CA LEU A 7 22.70 -10.64 15.65
C LEU A 7 22.92 -11.37 14.31
N ASP A 8 21.87 -12.05 13.84
CA ASP A 8 21.82 -12.60 12.48
C ASP A 8 21.41 -11.49 11.51
N ALA A 9 22.34 -10.99 10.71
CA ALA A 9 22.15 -9.83 9.85
C ALA A 9 21.09 -10.09 8.77
N TYR A 10 21.24 -11.18 8.01
CA TYR A 10 20.33 -11.43 6.89
C TYR A 10 18.91 -11.74 7.36
N ALA A 11 18.72 -12.49 8.43
CA ALA A 11 17.42 -12.74 9.00
C ALA A 11 16.69 -11.44 9.39
N LEU A 12 17.40 -10.46 9.95
CA LEU A 12 16.86 -9.14 10.31
C LEU A 12 16.63 -8.23 9.09
N ILE A 13 17.55 -8.24 8.12
CA ILE A 13 17.46 -7.47 6.88
C ILE A 13 16.25 -7.92 6.05
N TYR A 14 16.10 -9.22 5.83
CA TYR A 14 14.96 -9.79 5.10
C TYR A 14 13.63 -9.50 5.82
N ARG A 15 13.59 -9.69 7.13
CA ARG A 15 12.41 -9.35 7.93
C ARG A 15 12.01 -7.90 7.75
N SER A 16 12.97 -6.99 7.81
CA SER A 16 12.74 -5.54 7.64
C SER A 16 12.27 -5.22 6.23
N TYR A 17 12.92 -5.75 5.22
CA TYR A 17 12.53 -5.57 3.82
C TYR A 17 11.08 -6.00 3.56
N TYR A 18 10.70 -7.20 3.97
CA TYR A 18 9.35 -7.72 3.76
C TYR A 18 8.29 -7.02 4.62
N ALA A 19 8.64 -6.46 5.77
CA ALA A 19 7.71 -5.65 6.56
C ALA A 19 7.25 -4.40 5.80
N PHE A 20 8.11 -3.83 4.96
CA PHE A 20 7.83 -2.64 4.15
C PHE A 20 7.51 -2.95 2.69
N ILE A 21 7.37 -4.21 2.27
CA ILE A 21 7.23 -4.58 0.85
C ILE A 21 6.02 -3.95 0.16
N LYS A 22 4.95 -3.70 0.91
CA LYS A 22 3.74 -3.03 0.40
C LYS A 22 3.87 -1.50 0.40
N ASN A 23 4.85 -0.97 1.09
CA ASN A 23 5.02 0.45 1.33
C ASN A 23 6.52 0.75 1.55
N PRO A 24 7.34 0.62 0.49
CA PRO A 24 8.79 0.75 0.58
C PRO A 24 9.17 2.19 0.94
N ARG A 25 10.19 2.34 1.78
CA ARG A 25 10.78 3.63 2.11
C ARG A 25 11.90 3.94 1.12
N ILE A 26 11.63 4.90 0.24
CA ILE A 26 12.57 5.31 -0.80
C ILE A 26 13.04 6.73 -0.46
N ASN A 27 14.36 6.95 -0.43
CA ASN A 27 14.91 8.29 -0.22
C ASN A 27 14.90 9.13 -1.51
N SER A 28 15.23 10.42 -1.42
CA SER A 28 15.22 11.35 -2.57
C SER A 28 16.14 10.93 -3.72
N LYS A 29 17.14 10.07 -3.44
CA LYS A 29 18.08 9.51 -4.43
C LYS A 29 17.56 8.22 -5.09
N GLY A 30 16.32 7.80 -4.80
CA GLY A 30 15.71 6.58 -5.35
C GLY A 30 16.19 5.27 -4.70
N LEU A 31 16.93 5.32 -3.59
CA LEU A 31 17.36 4.14 -2.86
C LEU A 31 16.23 3.65 -1.94
N ASN A 32 15.85 2.37 -2.07
CA ASN A 32 14.96 1.72 -1.12
C ASN A 32 15.68 1.47 0.20
N THR A 33 15.36 2.27 1.21
CA THR A 33 15.99 2.23 2.54
C THR A 33 15.24 1.37 3.55
N SER A 34 14.17 0.67 3.13
CA SER A 34 13.29 -0.13 4.01
C SER A 34 14.04 -1.15 4.86
N ALA A 35 14.95 -1.91 4.24
CA ALA A 35 15.78 -2.89 4.92
C ALA A 35 16.73 -2.24 5.93
N ILE A 36 17.33 -1.12 5.54
CA ILE A 36 18.30 -0.37 6.35
C ILE A 36 17.62 0.21 7.58
N VAL A 37 16.51 0.93 7.40
CA VAL A 37 15.79 1.57 8.52
C VAL A 37 15.27 0.55 9.52
N GLY A 38 14.74 -0.59 9.06
CA GLY A 38 14.25 -1.63 9.94
C GLY A 38 15.38 -2.31 10.73
N PHE A 39 16.53 -2.56 10.07
CA PHE A 39 17.72 -3.09 10.73
C PHE A 39 18.26 -2.13 11.79
N VAL A 40 18.43 -0.85 11.42
CA VAL A 40 18.94 0.20 12.32
C VAL A 40 18.02 0.39 13.53
N ASN A 41 16.70 0.39 13.36
CA ASN A 41 15.75 0.47 14.46
C ASN A 41 15.89 -0.73 15.42
N THR A 42 16.02 -1.94 14.89
CA THR A 42 16.23 -3.15 15.70
C THR A 42 17.53 -3.07 16.50
N LEU A 43 18.62 -2.67 15.85
CA LEU A 43 19.92 -2.47 16.50
C LEU A 43 19.84 -1.42 17.61
N GLN A 44 19.24 -0.27 17.30
CA GLN A 44 19.05 0.82 18.26
C GLN A 44 18.19 0.40 19.45
N GLU A 45 17.15 -0.40 19.22
CA GLU A 45 16.32 -0.94 20.28
C GLU A 45 17.10 -1.85 21.22
N VAL A 46 17.94 -2.75 20.69
CA VAL A 46 18.82 -3.61 21.47
C VAL A 46 19.81 -2.78 22.30
N LEU A 47 20.50 -1.83 21.65
CA LEU A 47 21.49 -0.98 22.35
C LEU A 47 20.86 -0.13 23.47
N THR A 48 19.61 0.30 23.32
CA THR A 48 18.97 1.21 24.28
C THR A 48 18.18 0.51 25.37
N LYS A 49 17.43 -0.56 25.03
CA LYS A 49 16.59 -1.27 26.01
C LYS A 49 17.34 -2.36 26.74
N GLU A 50 18.12 -3.15 25.99
CA GLU A 50 18.82 -4.29 26.55
C GLU A 50 20.19 -3.94 27.13
N GLN A 51 20.78 -2.82 26.68
CA GLN A 51 22.07 -2.29 27.16
C GLN A 51 23.17 -3.38 27.24
N PRO A 52 23.46 -4.08 26.13
CA PRO A 52 24.44 -5.13 26.10
C PRO A 52 25.83 -4.57 26.44
N THR A 53 26.64 -5.38 27.13
CA THR A 53 28.06 -5.05 27.33
C THR A 53 28.91 -5.39 26.11
N HIS A 54 28.47 -6.38 25.32
CA HIS A 54 29.12 -6.89 24.12
C HIS A 54 28.11 -7.13 23.02
N ILE A 55 28.51 -6.88 21.78
CA ILE A 55 27.64 -7.05 20.62
C ILE A 55 28.45 -7.41 19.35
N GLY A 56 27.89 -8.32 18.54
CA GLY A 56 28.44 -8.66 17.23
C GLY A 56 27.32 -8.94 16.25
N VAL A 57 27.56 -8.67 14.95
CA VAL A 57 26.60 -8.88 13.87
C VAL A 57 27.20 -9.81 12.82
N ALA A 58 26.61 -11.00 12.66
CA ALA A 58 27.09 -12.02 11.74
C ALA A 58 26.41 -11.90 10.36
N PHE A 59 27.23 -12.04 9.33
CA PHE A 59 26.80 -12.05 7.92
C PHE A 59 27.21 -13.37 7.25
N ASP A 60 26.37 -13.86 6.34
CA ASP A 60 26.75 -14.94 5.45
C ASP A 60 27.83 -14.48 4.47
N PRO A 61 28.83 -15.31 4.14
CA PRO A 61 29.89 -14.98 3.18
C PRO A 61 29.34 -14.95 1.74
N HIS A 62 30.07 -14.30 0.85
CA HIS A 62 29.71 -14.26 -0.57
C HIS A 62 30.00 -15.57 -1.34
N GLY A 63 30.73 -16.48 -0.76
CA GLY A 63 31.18 -17.75 -1.38
C GLY A 63 30.29 -18.95 -1.06
N PRO A 64 30.63 -20.12 -1.62
CA PRO A 64 30.00 -21.37 -1.21
C PRO A 64 30.31 -21.70 0.25
N THR A 65 29.36 -22.37 0.90
CA THR A 65 29.53 -22.88 2.26
C THR A 65 29.72 -24.40 2.24
N PHE A 66 30.25 -24.97 3.31
CA PHE A 66 30.45 -26.42 3.41
C PHE A 66 29.16 -27.22 3.17
N ARG A 67 27.98 -26.64 3.47
CA ARG A 67 26.67 -27.25 3.20
C ARG A 67 26.38 -27.29 1.71
N SER A 68 26.58 -26.16 1.00
CA SER A 68 26.36 -26.10 -0.45
C SER A 68 27.38 -26.90 -1.24
N GLU A 69 28.60 -27.10 -0.70
CA GLU A 69 29.60 -28.00 -1.31
C GLU A 69 29.23 -29.46 -1.12
N ALA A 70 28.71 -29.85 0.06
CA ALA A 70 28.28 -31.21 0.34
C ALA A 70 26.97 -31.58 -0.36
N PHE A 71 26.05 -30.62 -0.52
CA PHE A 71 24.75 -30.80 -1.17
C PHE A 71 24.42 -29.59 -2.05
N PRO A 72 24.72 -29.64 -3.35
CA PRO A 72 24.51 -28.51 -4.26
C PRO A 72 23.06 -28.03 -4.38
N GLU A 73 22.09 -28.85 -4.03
CA GLU A 73 20.67 -28.53 -4.01
C GLU A 73 20.24 -27.79 -2.72
N TYR A 74 21.14 -27.67 -1.73
CA TYR A 74 20.89 -26.89 -0.50
C TYR A 74 20.61 -25.45 -0.85
N LYS A 75 19.48 -24.92 -0.37
CA LYS A 75 18.99 -23.56 -0.65
C LYS A 75 18.81 -23.21 -2.15
N ALA A 76 18.94 -24.19 -3.08
CA ALA A 76 18.84 -23.95 -4.53
C ALA A 76 17.46 -23.43 -4.97
N GLN A 77 16.42 -23.64 -4.17
CA GLN A 77 15.06 -23.14 -4.46
C GLN A 77 14.82 -21.71 -3.94
N ARG A 78 15.78 -21.11 -3.20
CA ARG A 78 15.67 -19.73 -2.78
C ARG A 78 15.75 -18.80 -3.99
N GLU A 79 14.81 -17.87 -4.08
CA GLU A 79 14.88 -16.80 -5.08
C GLU A 79 16.17 -15.99 -4.90
N ALA A 80 16.71 -15.45 -5.99
CA ALA A 80 17.87 -14.59 -5.92
C ALA A 80 17.58 -13.42 -4.95
N THR A 81 18.57 -13.09 -4.11
CA THR A 81 18.48 -11.98 -3.17
C THR A 81 18.00 -10.72 -3.88
N PRO A 82 16.91 -10.08 -3.44
CA PRO A 82 16.41 -8.83 -4.02
C PRO A 82 17.50 -7.79 -4.20
N GLU A 83 17.48 -7.07 -5.30
CA GLU A 83 18.49 -6.04 -5.62
C GLU A 83 18.60 -5.00 -4.52
N ASP A 84 17.48 -4.58 -3.93
CA ASP A 84 17.44 -3.62 -2.84
C ASP A 84 18.14 -4.14 -1.58
N ILE A 85 18.01 -5.42 -1.27
CA ILE A 85 18.76 -6.04 -0.16
C ILE A 85 20.26 -6.04 -0.49
N ARG A 86 20.64 -6.42 -1.71
CA ARG A 86 22.06 -6.41 -2.13
C ARG A 86 22.68 -5.01 -2.03
N LYS A 87 21.91 -3.95 -2.37
CA LYS A 87 22.33 -2.56 -2.21
C LYS A 87 22.39 -2.13 -0.75
N SER A 88 21.50 -2.67 0.10
CA SER A 88 21.42 -2.30 1.52
C SER A 88 22.56 -2.91 2.37
N VAL A 89 23.04 -4.11 2.04
CA VAL A 89 24.05 -4.82 2.85
C VAL A 89 25.37 -4.04 3.03
N PRO A 90 26.01 -3.49 1.98
CA PRO A 90 27.21 -2.67 2.13
C PRO A 90 26.97 -1.45 3.03
N ILE A 91 25.84 -0.78 2.87
CA ILE A 91 25.48 0.41 3.66
C ILE A 91 25.27 0.03 5.13
N ILE A 92 24.62 -1.09 5.42
CA ILE A 92 24.46 -1.60 6.79
C ILE A 92 25.83 -1.93 7.42
N LYS A 93 26.75 -2.52 6.65
CA LYS A 93 28.12 -2.77 7.12
C LYS A 93 28.87 -1.48 7.43
N ASP A 94 28.70 -0.43 6.62
CA ASP A 94 29.31 0.88 6.87
C ASP A 94 28.72 1.55 8.12
N LEU A 95 27.41 1.47 8.32
CA LEU A 95 26.76 1.91 9.55
C LEU A 95 27.30 1.16 10.79
N LEU A 96 27.45 -0.17 10.72
CA LEU A 96 28.02 -0.96 11.83
C LEU A 96 29.45 -0.55 12.14
N ARG A 97 30.28 -0.29 11.13
CA ARG A 97 31.66 0.24 11.31
C ARG A 97 31.64 1.61 12.01
N ALA A 98 30.73 2.49 11.58
CA ALA A 98 30.57 3.79 12.22
C ALA A 98 30.05 3.67 13.68
N TRP A 99 29.29 2.63 13.98
CA TRP A 99 28.89 2.30 15.36
C TRP A 99 29.97 1.62 16.21
N ASN A 100 31.13 1.30 15.61
CA ASN A 100 32.16 0.48 16.22
C ASN A 100 31.64 -0.89 16.68
N ILE A 101 30.74 -1.49 15.89
CA ILE A 101 30.18 -2.82 16.13
C ILE A 101 30.88 -3.83 15.22
N SER A 102 31.34 -4.94 15.82
CA SER A 102 32.08 -5.98 15.13
C SER A 102 31.19 -6.72 14.10
N ILE A 103 31.70 -6.80 12.88
CA ILE A 103 31.12 -7.58 11.78
C ILE A 103 31.80 -8.95 11.78
N LEU A 104 30.99 -10.00 11.90
CA LEU A 104 31.41 -11.36 11.99
C LEU A 104 31.09 -12.08 10.66
N GLU A 105 32.12 -12.45 9.91
CA GLU A 105 31.96 -13.11 8.61
C GLU A 105 33.16 -14.07 8.41
N VAL A 106 32.87 -15.33 8.14
CA VAL A 106 33.91 -16.37 7.99
C VAL A 106 33.65 -17.13 6.69
N ASP A 107 34.61 -17.13 5.78
CA ASP A 107 34.49 -17.82 4.51
C ASP A 107 34.22 -19.32 4.68
N GLY A 108 33.24 -19.84 3.94
CA GLY A 108 32.85 -21.25 3.97
C GLY A 108 31.85 -21.63 5.07
N TYR A 109 31.47 -20.70 5.96
CA TYR A 109 30.52 -20.93 7.06
C TYR A 109 29.38 -19.91 7.03
N GLU A 110 28.16 -20.32 7.34
CA GLU A 110 27.01 -19.45 7.41
C GLU A 110 27.00 -18.63 8.72
N ALA A 111 26.21 -17.55 8.77
CA ALA A 111 26.11 -16.69 9.95
C ALA A 111 25.66 -17.46 11.21
N ASP A 112 24.80 -18.46 11.03
CA ASP A 112 24.33 -19.33 12.11
C ASP A 112 25.45 -20.18 12.75
N ASP A 113 26.39 -20.68 11.94
CA ASP A 113 27.57 -21.43 12.42
C ASP A 113 28.52 -20.51 13.22
N VAL A 114 28.74 -19.29 12.70
CA VAL A 114 29.57 -18.29 13.40
C VAL A 114 28.96 -17.90 14.74
N ILE A 115 27.66 -17.58 14.75
CA ILE A 115 26.91 -17.26 15.97
C ILE A 115 26.91 -18.47 16.94
N GLY A 116 26.64 -19.67 16.42
CA GLY A 116 26.61 -20.90 17.19
C GLY A 116 27.92 -21.17 17.91
N THR A 117 29.04 -20.99 17.18
CA THR A 117 30.39 -21.15 17.76
C THR A 117 30.69 -20.13 18.85
N LEU A 118 30.41 -18.86 18.58
CA LEU A 118 30.70 -17.79 19.55
C LEU A 118 29.78 -17.85 20.77
N ALA A 119 28.47 -18.16 20.56
CA ALA A 119 27.52 -18.30 21.65
C ALA A 119 27.87 -19.47 22.59
N THR A 120 28.26 -20.61 22.01
CA THR A 120 28.69 -21.77 22.80
C THR A 120 29.93 -21.43 23.64
N LYS A 121 30.97 -20.86 23.00
CA LYS A 121 32.20 -20.47 23.71
C LYS A 121 31.95 -19.43 24.82
N ALA A 122 31.06 -18.44 24.56
CA ALA A 122 30.69 -17.44 25.54
C ALA A 122 29.90 -18.03 26.71
N GLY A 123 28.96 -18.94 26.43
CA GLY A 123 28.20 -19.67 27.45
C GLY A 123 29.06 -20.52 28.35
N GLU A 124 30.07 -21.19 27.79
CA GLU A 124 31.06 -21.96 28.58
C GLU A 124 31.88 -21.07 29.53
N LEU A 125 32.09 -19.81 29.19
CA LEU A 125 32.73 -18.80 30.06
C LEU A 125 31.74 -18.13 31.05
N GLY A 126 30.48 -18.55 31.06
CA GLY A 126 29.45 -17.99 31.95
C GLY A 126 28.97 -16.59 31.53
N VAL A 127 29.08 -16.24 30.23
CA VAL A 127 28.60 -14.98 29.68
C VAL A 127 27.15 -15.18 29.19
N ASP A 128 26.21 -14.40 29.75
CA ASP A 128 24.83 -14.45 29.28
C ASP A 128 24.74 -13.95 27.85
N THR A 129 24.45 -14.85 26.91
CA THR A 129 24.50 -14.65 25.48
C THR A 129 23.10 -14.74 24.89
N TYR A 130 22.73 -13.73 24.10
CA TYR A 130 21.43 -13.60 23.43
C TYR A 130 21.62 -13.61 21.91
N MET A 131 21.09 -14.61 21.24
CA MET A 131 21.09 -14.74 19.78
C MET A 131 19.83 -14.07 19.22
N LEU A 132 19.98 -12.92 18.57
CA LEU A 132 18.86 -12.18 17.99
C LEU A 132 18.58 -12.69 16.57
N THR A 133 17.60 -13.56 16.47
CA THR A 133 17.16 -14.16 15.21
C THR A 133 15.69 -14.60 15.31
N PRO A 134 14.89 -14.53 14.21
CA PRO A 134 13.59 -15.18 14.12
C PRO A 134 13.68 -16.69 13.81
N ASP A 135 14.87 -17.20 13.47
CA ASP A 135 15.06 -18.56 13.01
C ASP A 135 14.89 -19.58 14.15
N LYS A 136 14.17 -20.65 13.85
CA LYS A 136 13.86 -21.75 14.77
C LYS A 136 15.06 -22.67 15.00
N ASP A 137 16.00 -22.72 14.06
CA ASP A 137 17.09 -23.68 14.04
C ASP A 137 18.11 -23.38 15.15
N TYR A 138 18.20 -22.14 15.58
CA TYR A 138 18.98 -21.71 16.74
C TYR A 138 18.51 -22.34 18.07
N GLY A 139 17.34 -22.97 18.10
CA GLY A 139 16.85 -23.70 19.26
C GLY A 139 17.80 -24.79 19.75
N GLN A 140 18.60 -25.38 18.85
CA GLN A 140 19.61 -26.40 19.16
C GLN A 140 20.78 -25.90 20.01
N LEU A 141 21.03 -24.58 19.98
CA LEU A 141 22.17 -23.95 20.65
C LEU A 141 21.83 -23.45 22.07
N VAL A 142 20.56 -23.49 22.45
CA VAL A 142 20.10 -22.92 23.72
C VAL A 142 20.63 -23.74 24.93
N ALA A 143 21.22 -23.03 25.87
CA ALA A 143 21.86 -23.59 27.07
C ALA A 143 21.63 -22.67 28.31
N GLU A 144 22.22 -22.98 29.46
CA GLU A 144 22.03 -22.20 30.70
C GLU A 144 22.34 -20.70 30.51
N HIS A 145 23.43 -20.37 29.78
CA HIS A 145 23.85 -18.99 29.49
C HIS A 145 23.63 -18.59 28.00
N VAL A 146 22.92 -19.40 27.20
CA VAL A 146 22.71 -19.11 25.78
C VAL A 146 21.22 -19.11 25.50
N HIS A 147 20.67 -17.99 25.04
CA HIS A 147 19.25 -17.76 24.86
C HIS A 147 18.95 -17.25 23.44
N ILE A 148 17.77 -17.58 22.90
CA ILE A 148 17.24 -16.90 21.71
C ILE A 148 16.50 -15.64 22.15
N TYR A 149 16.80 -14.51 21.50
CA TYR A 149 16.08 -13.26 21.63
C TYR A 149 15.26 -13.06 20.35
N ARG A 150 13.97 -13.41 20.40
CA ARG A 150 13.12 -13.56 19.22
C ARG A 150 12.14 -12.41 19.06
N PRO A 151 12.07 -11.76 17.87
CA PRO A 151 11.03 -10.76 17.60
C PRO A 151 9.63 -11.38 17.55
N ARG A 152 8.64 -10.77 18.22
CA ARG A 152 7.23 -11.22 18.19
C ARG A 152 6.45 -10.60 17.03
N HIS A 153 5.39 -11.31 16.56
CA HIS A 153 4.35 -10.72 15.73
C HIS A 153 3.52 -9.73 16.57
N GLY A 154 3.43 -8.46 16.13
CA GLY A 154 2.72 -7.41 16.87
C GLY A 154 3.62 -6.54 17.76
N GLY A 155 4.93 -6.72 17.69
CA GLY A 155 5.93 -5.92 18.39
C GLY A 155 6.50 -6.55 19.68
N GLY A 156 7.68 -6.07 20.10
CA GLY A 156 8.43 -6.61 21.23
C GLY A 156 9.18 -7.90 20.94
N TYR A 157 9.79 -8.46 21.99
CA TYR A 157 10.64 -9.66 21.90
C TYR A 157 10.23 -10.69 22.95
N GLU A 158 10.61 -11.95 22.70
CA GLU A 158 10.57 -13.02 23.68
C GLU A 158 11.97 -13.61 23.88
N VAL A 159 12.30 -13.93 25.10
CA VAL A 159 13.52 -14.66 25.43
C VAL A 159 13.15 -16.14 25.56
N MET A 160 13.89 -16.98 24.87
CA MET A 160 13.69 -18.43 24.93
C MET A 160 14.94 -19.09 25.48
N GLY A 161 14.83 -19.59 26.70
CA GLY A 161 15.81 -20.45 27.34
C GLY A 161 15.52 -21.95 27.13
N PRO A 162 16.26 -22.84 27.83
CA PRO A 162 16.12 -24.29 27.65
C PRO A 162 14.70 -24.83 27.89
N GLU A 163 14.00 -24.32 28.88
CA GLU A 163 12.65 -24.79 29.23
C GLU A 163 11.61 -24.33 28.20
N GLU A 164 11.73 -23.10 27.70
CA GLU A 164 10.85 -22.57 26.67
C GLU A 164 11.00 -23.34 25.34
N VAL A 165 12.23 -23.69 24.95
CA VAL A 165 12.50 -24.49 23.74
C VAL A 165 11.94 -25.89 23.89
N LYS A 166 12.19 -26.56 25.01
CA LYS A 166 11.61 -27.89 25.29
C LYS A 166 10.09 -27.89 25.26
N ALA A 167 9.46 -26.92 25.92
CA ALA A 167 8.01 -26.80 25.98
C ALA A 167 7.41 -26.52 24.60
N LYS A 168 8.05 -25.64 23.81
CA LYS A 168 7.55 -25.23 22.50
C LYS A 168 7.52 -26.37 21.49
N TYR A 169 8.58 -27.16 21.42
CA TYR A 169 8.72 -28.25 20.46
C TYR A 169 8.36 -29.63 21.03
N ASN A 170 8.03 -29.69 22.33
CA ASN A 170 7.73 -30.95 23.02
C ASN A 170 8.85 -32.00 22.88
N ILE A 171 10.10 -31.57 23.17
CA ILE A 171 11.33 -32.37 23.05
C ILE A 171 12.06 -32.47 24.38
N PRO A 172 12.91 -33.50 24.57
CA PRO A 172 13.57 -33.75 25.85
C PRO A 172 14.70 -32.76 26.18
N SER A 173 15.37 -32.21 25.17
CA SER A 173 16.46 -31.25 25.31
C SER A 173 16.47 -30.25 24.17
N PRO A 174 17.06 -29.04 24.32
CA PRO A 174 17.24 -28.11 23.22
C PRO A 174 18.00 -28.69 22.03
N THR A 175 19.02 -29.49 22.25
CA THR A 175 19.81 -30.17 21.20
C THR A 175 18.96 -31.09 20.34
N ALA A 176 17.87 -31.66 20.84
CA ALA A 176 16.93 -32.47 20.08
C ALA A 176 16.18 -31.72 18.97
N VAL A 177 16.32 -30.39 18.89
CA VAL A 177 15.87 -29.60 17.73
C VAL A 177 16.55 -30.07 16.45
N ILE A 178 17.81 -30.47 16.48
CA ILE A 178 18.54 -31.04 15.34
C ILE A 178 17.84 -32.28 14.80
N ASP A 179 17.52 -33.22 15.69
CA ASP A 179 16.84 -34.48 15.35
C ASP A 179 15.41 -34.24 14.85
N LEU A 180 14.73 -33.24 15.43
CA LEU A 180 13.39 -32.82 14.99
C LEU A 180 13.43 -32.31 13.56
N LEU A 181 14.35 -31.40 13.23
CA LEU A 181 14.55 -30.85 11.88
C LEU A 181 14.97 -31.90 10.87
N ALA A 182 15.86 -32.78 11.25
CA ALA A 182 16.32 -33.85 10.39
C ALA A 182 15.20 -34.84 9.99
N LEU A 183 14.24 -35.08 10.88
CA LEU A 183 13.04 -35.88 10.57
C LEU A 183 12.02 -35.14 9.71
N MET A 184 11.82 -33.88 10.00
CA MET A 184 10.82 -33.07 9.30
C MET A 184 11.27 -32.65 7.90
N GLY A 185 12.57 -32.46 7.71
CA GLY A 185 13.11 -31.73 6.59
C GLY A 185 12.77 -30.22 6.66
N ASP A 186 13.36 -29.46 5.78
CA ASP A 186 13.02 -28.03 5.59
C ASP A 186 12.89 -27.67 4.12
N ALA A 187 11.69 -27.25 3.73
CA ALA A 187 11.42 -26.85 2.36
C ALA A 187 12.06 -25.50 1.99
N ALA A 188 12.35 -24.62 2.98
CA ALA A 188 13.00 -23.33 2.73
C ALA A 188 14.48 -23.51 2.41
N ASP A 189 15.13 -24.48 3.07
CA ASP A 189 16.53 -24.82 2.89
C ASP A 189 16.77 -26.03 1.99
N ASN A 190 15.66 -26.61 1.50
CA ASN A 190 15.66 -27.72 0.53
C ASN A 190 16.38 -28.96 0.99
N PHE A 191 16.20 -29.37 2.25
CA PHE A 191 16.66 -30.69 2.68
C PHE A 191 15.50 -31.64 2.99
N PRO A 192 15.62 -32.95 2.63
CA PRO A 192 14.46 -33.79 2.38
C PRO A 192 13.71 -34.25 3.62
N GLY A 193 14.37 -34.49 4.75
CA GLY A 193 13.77 -35.14 5.92
C GLY A 193 13.22 -36.55 5.63
N CYS A 194 12.28 -36.99 6.46
CA CYS A 194 11.49 -38.20 6.24
C CYS A 194 10.11 -37.82 5.66
N PRO A 195 9.81 -38.13 4.38
CA PRO A 195 8.57 -37.71 3.73
C PRO A 195 7.31 -38.13 4.49
N GLY A 196 6.49 -37.07 4.84
CA GLY A 196 5.23 -37.25 5.58
C GLY A 196 5.41 -37.42 7.10
N VAL A 197 6.59 -37.13 7.64
CA VAL A 197 6.83 -36.93 9.07
C VAL A 197 6.82 -35.42 9.33
N GLY A 198 5.78 -34.90 10.00
CA GLY A 198 5.69 -33.51 10.43
C GLY A 198 6.07 -33.35 11.90
N GLU A 199 6.12 -32.08 12.38
CA GLU A 199 6.60 -31.69 13.71
C GLU A 199 6.06 -32.58 14.86
N LYS A 200 4.75 -32.80 14.92
CA LYS A 200 4.14 -33.62 15.99
C LYS A 200 4.61 -35.08 15.98
N THR A 201 4.82 -35.64 14.79
CA THR A 201 5.28 -37.05 14.65
C THR A 201 6.77 -37.10 14.97
N ALA A 202 7.55 -36.18 14.49
CA ALA A 202 8.98 -36.08 14.78
C ALA A 202 9.21 -35.90 16.30
N ALA A 203 8.51 -34.96 16.95
CA ALA A 203 8.61 -34.72 18.39
C ALA A 203 8.25 -36.02 19.20
N LYS A 204 7.22 -36.75 18.78
CA LYS A 204 6.84 -38.02 19.40
C LYS A 204 7.95 -39.08 19.25
N LEU A 205 8.54 -39.21 18.06
CA LEU A 205 9.61 -40.16 17.81
C LEU A 205 10.87 -39.81 18.64
N ILE A 206 11.25 -38.56 18.66
CA ILE A 206 12.41 -38.10 19.45
C ILE A 206 12.12 -38.22 20.95
N GLY A 207 10.90 -37.94 21.39
CA GLY A 207 10.49 -38.19 22.78
C GLY A 207 10.56 -39.67 23.19
N GLN A 208 10.32 -40.60 22.24
CA GLN A 208 10.36 -42.03 22.48
C GLN A 208 11.78 -42.66 22.41
N PHE A 209 12.57 -42.25 21.40
CA PHE A 209 13.88 -42.83 21.10
C PHE A 209 15.07 -41.99 21.55
N GLY A 210 14.85 -40.72 21.89
CA GLY A 210 15.85 -39.78 22.34
C GLY A 210 16.55 -38.99 21.21
N ASN A 211 17.02 -39.68 20.17
CA ASN A 211 17.66 -39.08 19.00
C ASN A 211 17.51 -39.96 17.75
N ILE A 212 17.96 -39.45 16.58
CA ILE A 212 17.87 -40.14 15.28
C ILE A 212 18.64 -41.46 15.29
N GLU A 213 19.84 -41.52 15.81
CA GLU A 213 20.64 -42.77 15.78
C GLU A 213 19.96 -43.87 16.58
N GLN A 214 19.35 -43.55 17.74
CA GLN A 214 18.56 -44.54 18.49
C GLN A 214 17.27 -44.89 17.77
N LEU A 215 16.59 -43.96 17.12
CA LEU A 215 15.43 -44.24 16.27
C LEU A 215 15.77 -45.21 15.15
N LEU A 216 16.87 -44.95 14.42
CA LEU A 216 17.32 -45.81 13.32
C LEU A 216 17.79 -47.21 13.78
N ALA A 217 18.37 -47.31 14.97
CA ALA A 217 18.76 -48.60 15.57
C ALA A 217 17.56 -49.44 16.02
N HIS A 218 16.41 -48.81 16.33
CA HIS A 218 15.21 -49.46 16.86
C HIS A 218 14.00 -49.37 15.94
N THR A 219 14.18 -49.31 14.64
CA THR A 219 13.07 -49.24 13.63
C THR A 219 12.12 -50.45 13.73
N SER A 220 12.55 -51.56 14.27
CA SER A 220 11.71 -52.75 14.56
C SER A 220 10.54 -52.47 15.49
N GLU A 221 10.63 -51.44 16.33
CA GLU A 221 9.56 -51.01 17.27
C GLU A 221 8.52 -50.11 16.58
N LEU A 222 8.82 -49.56 15.40
CA LEU A 222 7.86 -48.82 14.60
C LEU A 222 6.86 -49.77 13.91
N LYS A 223 5.65 -49.25 13.68
CA LYS A 223 4.56 -50.03 13.06
C LYS A 223 4.06 -49.38 11.75
N GLY A 224 3.62 -50.23 10.83
CA GLY A 224 2.91 -49.82 9.61
C GLY A 224 3.74 -48.92 8.70
N ALA A 225 3.08 -47.97 8.04
CA ALA A 225 3.69 -47.11 7.05
C ALA A 225 4.85 -46.22 7.58
N LEU A 226 4.84 -45.91 8.88
CA LEU A 226 5.89 -45.10 9.50
C LEU A 226 7.23 -45.86 9.53
N LYS A 227 7.19 -47.17 9.86
CA LYS A 227 8.38 -48.04 9.82
C LYS A 227 9.00 -48.05 8.43
N THR A 228 8.20 -48.34 7.42
CA THR A 228 8.68 -48.40 6.02
C THR A 228 9.28 -47.05 5.58
N LYS A 229 8.63 -45.92 5.95
CA LYS A 229 9.13 -44.60 5.60
C LYS A 229 10.50 -44.31 6.20
N VAL A 230 10.65 -44.54 7.51
CA VAL A 230 11.95 -44.29 8.18
C VAL A 230 13.03 -45.19 7.61
N GLU A 231 12.74 -46.51 7.41
CA GLU A 231 13.71 -47.47 6.86
C GLU A 231 14.10 -47.18 5.38
N THR A 232 13.19 -46.60 4.59
CA THR A 232 13.45 -46.25 3.18
C THR A 232 14.23 -44.95 3.02
N HIS A 233 14.14 -44.03 3.97
CA HIS A 233 14.72 -42.70 3.86
C HIS A 233 15.85 -42.44 4.88
N VAL A 234 16.59 -43.48 5.26
CA VAL A 234 17.69 -43.37 6.23
C VAL A 234 18.77 -42.38 5.75
N ASP A 235 19.14 -42.44 4.47
CA ASP A 235 20.14 -41.53 3.90
C ASP A 235 19.65 -40.09 3.84
N ASP A 236 18.38 -39.88 3.49
CA ASP A 236 17.74 -38.55 3.49
C ASP A 236 17.69 -37.95 4.90
N ILE A 237 17.37 -38.76 5.90
CA ILE A 237 17.33 -38.35 7.32
C ILE A 237 18.73 -37.96 7.79
N ARG A 238 19.77 -38.77 7.46
CA ARG A 238 21.16 -38.46 7.84
C ARG A 238 21.71 -37.26 7.11
N LEU A 239 21.41 -37.09 5.84
CA LEU A 239 21.74 -35.87 5.10
C LEU A 239 21.07 -34.64 5.76
N SER A 240 19.79 -34.75 6.09
CA SER A 240 19.07 -33.68 6.76
C SER A 240 19.61 -33.38 8.17
N LEU A 241 20.07 -34.39 8.90
CA LEU A 241 20.75 -34.22 10.19
C LEU A 241 22.05 -33.41 10.03
N PHE A 242 22.85 -33.75 9.02
CA PHE A 242 24.08 -33.02 8.68
C PHE A 242 23.80 -31.56 8.30
N LEU A 243 22.80 -31.33 7.44
CA LEU A 243 22.45 -29.96 6.95
C LEU A 243 21.79 -29.08 8.02
N ALA A 244 20.97 -29.67 8.92
CA ALA A 244 20.29 -28.96 10.01
C ALA A 244 21.22 -28.64 11.19
N THR A 245 22.37 -29.31 11.30
CA THR A 245 23.30 -29.11 12.41
C THR A 245 24.10 -27.82 12.25
N ILE A 246 23.91 -26.88 13.16
CA ILE A 246 24.72 -25.68 13.25
C ILE A 246 26.10 -26.06 13.84
N LYS A 247 27.15 -25.68 13.13
CA LYS A 247 28.52 -25.94 13.61
C LYS A 247 28.89 -25.00 14.76
N THR A 248 29.56 -25.58 15.76
CA THR A 248 30.05 -24.86 16.93
C THR A 248 31.58 -24.86 17.05
N ASP A 249 32.24 -25.30 15.94
CA ASP A 249 33.72 -25.45 15.82
C ASP A 249 34.30 -24.65 14.66
N VAL A 250 33.61 -23.58 14.24
CA VAL A 250 34.09 -22.64 13.21
C VAL A 250 35.43 -22.04 13.65
N PRO A 251 36.42 -21.86 12.74
CA PRO A 251 37.74 -21.27 13.07
C PRO A 251 37.64 -19.76 13.31
N VAL A 252 36.84 -19.39 14.29
CA VAL A 252 36.65 -18.01 14.82
C VAL A 252 36.98 -18.00 16.30
N GLU A 253 37.78 -17.01 16.73
CA GLU A 253 38.10 -16.80 18.13
C GLU A 253 37.08 -15.90 18.82
N LEU A 254 36.68 -16.25 20.03
CA LEU A 254 35.85 -15.38 20.84
C LEU A 254 36.75 -14.32 21.51
N ASN A 255 36.78 -13.11 20.95
CA ASN A 255 37.46 -11.97 21.52
C ASN A 255 36.45 -10.99 22.12
N LEU A 256 36.22 -11.07 23.42
CA LEU A 256 35.27 -10.19 24.14
C LEU A 256 35.70 -8.72 24.11
N ASP A 257 36.97 -8.41 24.01
CA ASP A 257 37.42 -7.00 23.94
C ASP A 257 37.02 -6.37 22.58
N GLU A 258 37.05 -7.12 21.49
CA GLU A 258 36.60 -6.66 20.17
C GLU A 258 35.08 -6.57 20.07
N LEU A 259 34.34 -7.37 20.82
CA LEU A 259 32.88 -7.36 20.85
C LEU A 259 32.31 -6.32 21.82
N LYS A 260 33.15 -5.65 22.61
CA LYS A 260 32.71 -4.69 23.62
C LYS A 260 32.01 -3.50 23.00
N VAL A 261 30.82 -3.17 23.51
CA VAL A 261 30.10 -1.97 23.08
C VAL A 261 30.92 -0.73 23.40
N SER A 262 31.24 0.04 22.39
CA SER A 262 32.02 1.29 22.51
C SER A 262 31.22 2.47 21.94
N HIS A 263 31.69 3.70 22.15
CA HIS A 263 31.06 4.88 21.61
C HIS A 263 31.15 4.88 20.07
N PRO A 264 30.08 5.20 19.36
CA PRO A 264 30.10 5.29 17.90
C PRO A 264 31.03 6.43 17.45
N ASN A 265 31.54 6.32 16.23
CA ASN A 265 32.09 7.46 15.51
C ASN A 265 30.92 8.37 15.07
N GLU A 266 30.61 9.37 15.91
CA GLU A 266 29.45 10.24 15.77
C GLU A 266 29.48 11.03 14.44
N GLU A 267 30.66 11.44 13.97
CA GLU A 267 30.82 12.18 12.73
C GLU A 267 30.47 11.31 11.51
N GLU A 268 31.06 10.14 11.40
CA GLU A 268 30.84 9.23 10.28
C GLU A 268 29.43 8.63 10.32
N LEU A 269 28.92 8.28 11.50
CA LEU A 269 27.57 7.80 11.67
C LEU A 269 26.56 8.89 11.30
N GLY A 270 26.79 10.13 11.72
CA GLY A 270 25.97 11.28 11.35
C GLY A 270 25.91 11.48 9.84
N ARG A 271 27.09 11.48 9.17
CA ARG A 271 27.18 11.60 7.70
C ARG A 271 26.40 10.50 6.97
N LEU A 272 26.54 9.24 7.38
CA LEU A 272 25.84 8.11 6.76
C LEU A 272 24.30 8.20 6.95
N LEU A 273 23.86 8.56 8.17
CA LEU A 273 22.44 8.71 8.46
C LEU A 273 21.82 9.90 7.70
N GLU A 274 22.58 10.97 7.49
CA GLU A 274 22.17 12.10 6.67
C GLU A 274 22.07 11.73 5.18
N GLU A 275 23.06 11.02 4.63
CA GLU A 275 23.01 10.51 3.25
C GLU A 275 21.82 9.59 2.98
N LEU A 276 21.39 8.86 4.00
CA LEU A 276 20.22 8.00 3.97
C LEU A 276 18.90 8.74 4.24
N GLU A 277 18.97 10.01 4.62
CA GLU A 277 17.83 10.84 5.03
C GLU A 277 17.14 10.34 6.32
N PHE A 278 17.89 9.67 7.21
CA PHE A 278 17.42 9.11 8.48
C PHE A 278 17.52 10.13 9.63
N LYS A 279 17.03 11.34 9.42
CA LYS A 279 17.19 12.46 10.36
C LYS A 279 16.65 12.15 11.76
N SER A 280 15.48 11.49 11.89
CA SER A 280 14.91 11.12 13.19
C SER A 280 15.77 10.10 13.94
N LEU A 281 16.33 9.13 13.23
CA LEU A 281 17.26 8.14 13.79
C LEU A 281 18.58 8.79 14.22
N ALA A 282 19.14 9.67 13.38
CA ALA A 282 20.34 10.42 13.71
C ALA A 282 20.19 11.19 15.03
N ASN A 283 19.08 11.89 15.19
CA ASN A 283 18.77 12.63 16.42
C ASN A 283 18.63 11.74 17.66
N LYS A 284 17.93 10.62 17.52
CA LYS A 284 17.72 9.68 18.63
C LYS A 284 19.01 9.01 19.07
N ILE A 285 19.91 8.73 18.12
CA ILE A 285 21.17 8.03 18.35
C ILE A 285 22.22 8.99 18.94
N LEU A 286 22.46 10.13 18.28
CA LEU A 286 23.55 11.05 18.65
C LEU A 286 23.27 11.89 19.90
N LYS A 287 21.99 12.20 20.24
CA LYS A 287 21.65 12.89 21.50
C LYS A 287 21.85 12.05 22.74
N LYS A 288 21.62 10.74 22.68
CA LYS A 288 21.79 9.86 23.83
C LYS A 288 23.26 9.72 24.22
N SER A 289 24.18 9.82 23.26
CA SER A 289 25.63 9.85 23.49
C SER A 289 26.06 11.08 24.30
N LYS A 290 25.48 12.27 24.03
CA LYS A 290 25.80 13.50 24.77
C LYS A 290 25.31 13.49 26.24
N ASN A 291 24.17 12.85 26.51
CA ASN A 291 23.64 12.77 27.89
C ASN A 291 24.35 11.74 28.78
N THR A 292 25.08 10.78 28.20
CA THR A 292 25.85 9.79 28.97
C THR A 292 27.22 10.34 29.41
N GLN A 293 27.74 11.39 28.79
CA GLN A 293 29.00 12.04 29.16
C GLN A 293 28.90 13.05 30.32
N THR A 294 27.70 13.51 30.70
CA THR A 294 27.51 14.53 31.74
C THR A 294 27.38 13.98 33.16
N SER A 295 27.46 12.67 33.37
CA SER A 295 27.32 12.07 34.72
C SER A 295 28.60 11.46 35.32
N ALA A 296 29.78 11.72 34.80
CA ALA A 296 31.04 11.21 35.38
C ALA A 296 32.13 12.30 35.45
N ASN A 297 32.29 12.87 36.59
CA ASN A 297 33.39 13.61 37.19
C ASN A 297 33.30 15.16 37.24
N PRO A 298 33.14 15.73 38.46
CA PRO A 298 33.17 17.18 38.70
C PRO A 298 34.56 17.83 38.75
N GLN A 299 35.65 17.15 38.42
CA GLN A 299 36.99 17.63 38.69
C GLN A 299 37.84 18.04 37.45
N LEU A 300 37.26 18.08 36.28
CA LEU A 300 37.98 18.44 35.03
C LEU A 300 37.45 19.70 34.31
N SER A 301 36.75 20.58 35.04
CA SER A 301 36.20 21.82 34.46
C SER A 301 37.15 23.04 34.49
N LEU A 302 38.44 22.87 34.79
CA LEU A 302 39.36 24.00 34.94
C LEU A 302 40.29 24.29 33.75
N PHE A 303 40.14 23.56 32.61
CA PHE A 303 40.98 23.78 31.43
C PHE A 303 40.19 24.04 30.12
N ALA A 304 38.94 24.46 30.25
CA ALA A 304 38.08 24.72 29.05
C ALA A 304 38.09 26.20 28.58
N GLU A 305 39.07 27.02 29.01
CA GLU A 305 39.07 28.47 28.78
C GLU A 305 40.07 28.95 27.70
N PHE A 306 40.75 28.05 26.99
CA PHE A 306 41.62 28.41 25.85
C PHE A 306 41.49 27.42 24.68
N ALA A 307 40.41 27.54 23.90
CA ALA A 307 40.37 27.03 22.53
C ALA A 307 39.80 28.12 21.62
N PRO A 308 40.42 28.42 20.46
CA PRO A 308 39.96 29.47 19.58
C PRO A 308 38.66 29.11 18.90
N GLU A 309 37.75 30.10 18.86
CA GLU A 309 36.54 30.09 18.06
C GLU A 309 36.91 29.97 16.58
N SER A 310 36.79 28.77 16.00
CA SER A 310 36.60 28.61 14.56
C SER A 310 36.25 27.16 14.23
N ALA A 311 34.99 26.82 14.31
CA ALA A 311 34.34 25.82 13.47
C ALA A 311 32.83 26.03 13.62
N GLU A 312 32.17 26.41 12.55
CA GLU A 312 30.71 26.36 12.44
C GLU A 312 30.28 24.90 12.69
N SER A 313 29.85 24.62 13.93
CA SER A 313 29.19 23.35 14.24
C SER A 313 27.91 23.31 13.45
N SER A 314 27.85 22.45 12.41
CA SER A 314 26.62 22.07 11.76
C SER A 314 25.60 21.63 12.83
N LYS A 315 24.58 22.43 13.02
CA LYS A 315 23.48 22.13 13.91
C LYS A 315 22.72 20.94 13.35
N PHE A 316 23.00 19.75 13.81
CA PHE A 316 22.08 18.61 13.72
C PHE A 316 20.82 18.95 14.54
N SER A 317 19.80 19.48 13.88
CA SER A 317 18.54 19.81 14.53
C SER A 317 17.75 18.51 14.82
N SER A 318 17.37 18.36 16.08
CA SER A 318 16.24 17.47 16.45
C SER A 318 15.00 17.89 15.68
N PHE A 319 14.06 16.95 15.40
CA PHE A 319 12.72 17.39 15.04
C PHE A 319 12.30 18.48 16.02
N GLU A 320 11.89 19.59 15.48
CA GLU A 320 11.16 20.57 16.24
C GLU A 320 9.81 19.95 16.63
N SER A 321 9.25 20.39 17.69
CA SER A 321 7.94 19.98 18.19
C SER A 321 7.35 21.14 18.96
N LEU A 322 6.10 21.08 19.31
CA LEU A 322 5.45 22.10 20.10
C LEU A 322 6.27 22.47 21.35
N LYS A 323 6.93 21.51 21.99
CA LYS A 323 7.75 21.72 23.22
C LYS A 323 9.08 22.44 22.96
N THR A 324 9.56 22.45 21.73
CA THR A 324 10.91 22.98 21.40
C THR A 324 10.84 24.23 20.53
N THR A 325 9.73 24.47 19.86
CA THR A 325 9.52 25.58 18.94
C THR A 325 8.77 26.72 19.64
N PRO A 326 9.32 27.94 19.68
CA PRO A 326 8.58 29.11 20.18
C PRO A 326 7.33 29.34 19.33
N HIS A 327 6.19 29.39 19.95
CA HIS A 327 4.90 29.57 19.26
C HIS A 327 3.95 30.43 20.10
N LYS A 328 2.90 30.92 19.45
CA LYS A 328 1.81 31.70 20.06
C LYS A 328 0.47 31.11 19.62
N TYR A 329 -0.01 30.15 20.39
CA TYR A 329 -1.31 29.56 20.14
C TYR A 329 -2.34 30.14 21.13
N HIS A 330 -3.48 30.52 20.59
CA HIS A 330 -4.51 31.24 21.30
C HIS A 330 -5.80 30.44 21.41
N LEU A 331 -6.28 30.21 22.64
CA LEU A 331 -7.63 29.72 22.88
C LEU A 331 -8.59 30.94 22.88
N VAL A 332 -9.53 30.95 21.96
CA VAL A 332 -10.46 32.05 21.73
C VAL A 332 -11.87 31.60 22.08
N ASP A 333 -12.34 31.90 23.27
CA ASP A 333 -13.57 31.38 23.83
C ASP A 333 -14.68 32.43 24.02
N ASN A 334 -14.45 33.69 23.59
CA ASN A 334 -15.43 34.79 23.71
C ASN A 334 -15.72 35.47 22.36
N GLU A 335 -16.94 35.90 22.17
CA GLU A 335 -17.48 36.44 20.93
C GLU A 335 -16.75 37.72 20.46
N GLU A 336 -16.36 38.61 21.37
CA GLU A 336 -15.67 39.86 21.04
C GLU A 336 -14.30 39.58 20.40
N GLU A 337 -13.57 38.58 20.92
CA GLU A 337 -12.28 38.16 20.39
C GLU A 337 -12.43 37.39 19.06
N MET A 338 -13.45 36.55 18.93
CA MET A 338 -13.79 35.89 17.67
C MET A 338 -14.06 36.91 16.56
N GLN A 339 -14.86 37.96 16.87
CA GLN A 339 -15.12 39.02 15.89
C GLN A 339 -13.85 39.78 15.51
N ARG A 340 -13.00 40.11 16.48
CA ARG A 340 -11.72 40.80 16.25
C ARG A 340 -10.79 39.99 15.34
N ILE A 341 -10.74 38.71 15.55
CA ILE A 341 -9.92 37.80 14.73
C ILE A 341 -10.51 37.69 13.32
N CYS A 342 -11.82 37.53 13.17
CA CYS A 342 -12.47 37.52 11.87
C CYS A 342 -12.21 38.82 11.09
N ASP A 343 -12.31 39.99 11.75
CA ASP A 343 -12.00 41.27 11.11
C ASP A 343 -10.54 41.36 10.68
N TYR A 344 -9.62 40.86 11.47
CA TYR A 344 -8.19 40.72 11.07
C TYR A 344 -8.00 39.82 9.85
N PHE A 345 -8.62 38.63 9.84
CA PHE A 345 -8.51 37.70 8.74
C PHE A 345 -9.10 38.19 7.41
N ARG A 346 -10.07 39.12 7.49
CA ARG A 346 -10.56 39.79 6.27
C ARG A 346 -9.52 40.65 5.56
N THR A 347 -8.40 40.97 6.21
CA THR A 347 -7.32 41.82 5.68
C THR A 347 -6.12 41.02 5.15
N VAL A 348 -6.07 39.69 5.34
CA VAL A 348 -4.94 38.87 4.92
C VAL A 348 -5.15 38.28 3.51
N GLU A 349 -4.08 37.88 2.87
CA GLU A 349 -4.11 37.25 1.54
C GLU A 349 -4.55 35.78 1.63
N ASN A 350 -4.14 35.06 2.69
CA ASN A 350 -4.48 33.68 2.93
C ASN A 350 -4.53 33.38 4.42
N PHE A 351 -5.24 32.32 4.77
CA PHE A 351 -5.21 31.70 6.09
C PHE A 351 -5.37 30.19 5.94
N SER A 352 -4.74 29.43 6.83
CA SER A 352 -5.03 28.01 7.01
C SER A 352 -6.23 27.84 7.91
N LEU A 353 -6.96 26.76 7.67
CA LEU A 353 -8.09 26.33 8.50
C LEU A 353 -8.03 24.81 8.68
N ASP A 354 -8.55 24.36 9.82
CA ASP A 354 -8.83 22.97 10.11
C ASP A 354 -10.07 22.88 11.01
N THR A 355 -10.79 21.76 10.99
CA THR A 355 -12.00 21.55 11.78
C THR A 355 -11.86 20.34 12.69
N GLU A 356 -12.03 20.54 13.99
CA GLU A 356 -12.18 19.46 14.95
C GLU A 356 -13.62 18.99 15.02
N THR A 357 -13.81 17.66 14.94
CA THR A 357 -15.15 17.09 14.76
C THR A 357 -15.39 15.83 15.58
N THR A 358 -16.65 15.39 15.62
CA THR A 358 -17.08 14.17 16.32
C THR A 358 -16.92 12.89 15.52
N SER A 359 -16.71 12.98 14.20
CA SER A 359 -16.70 11.83 13.27
C SER A 359 -15.77 12.08 12.10
N THR A 360 -15.17 11.01 11.56
CA THR A 360 -14.42 11.05 10.30
C THR A 360 -15.32 11.02 9.06
N THR A 361 -16.63 10.82 9.22
CA THR A 361 -17.65 10.88 8.16
C THR A 361 -18.26 12.26 8.14
N ALA A 362 -17.87 13.11 7.19
CA ALA A 362 -18.21 14.53 7.16
C ALA A 362 -19.72 14.80 7.20
N ILE A 363 -20.54 14.00 6.52
CA ILE A 363 -21.99 14.16 6.45
C ILE A 363 -22.64 14.09 7.85
N ASP A 364 -22.10 13.30 8.76
CA ASP A 364 -22.64 13.10 10.12
C ASP A 364 -21.82 13.81 11.21
N ALA A 365 -20.74 14.49 10.81
CA ALA A 365 -19.83 15.15 11.74
C ALA A 365 -20.42 16.43 12.32
N GLU A 366 -20.27 16.60 13.63
CA GLU A 366 -20.53 17.85 14.35
C GLU A 366 -19.22 18.53 14.67
N LEU A 367 -19.18 19.85 14.54
CA LEU A 367 -18.01 20.67 14.88
C LEU A 367 -17.76 20.66 16.40
N VAL A 368 -16.51 20.43 16.76
CA VAL A 368 -15.99 20.58 18.13
C VAL A 368 -15.14 21.84 18.26
N GLY A 369 -14.48 22.25 17.20
CA GLY A 369 -13.68 23.46 17.15
C GLY A 369 -13.30 23.87 15.74
N LEU A 370 -12.82 25.10 15.63
CA LEU A 370 -12.27 25.70 14.42
C LEU A 370 -10.84 26.17 14.73
N SER A 371 -9.87 25.86 13.89
CA SER A 371 -8.53 26.39 14.05
C SER A 371 -8.07 27.17 12.81
N PHE A 372 -7.22 28.16 13.04
CA PHE A 372 -6.78 29.10 12.02
C PHE A 372 -5.32 29.53 12.24
N ALA A 373 -4.57 29.71 11.14
CA ALA A 373 -3.28 30.39 11.17
C ALA A 373 -3.13 31.32 9.95
N THR A 374 -2.48 32.47 10.15
CA THR A 374 -2.15 33.44 9.09
C THR A 374 -0.64 33.69 9.00
N LYS A 375 0.10 33.26 10.02
CA LYS A 375 1.55 33.35 10.12
C LYS A 375 2.08 32.08 10.76
N GLU A 376 3.28 31.71 10.37
CA GLU A 376 3.99 30.60 10.98
C GLU A 376 4.18 30.81 12.48
N HIS A 377 3.95 29.79 13.27
CA HIS A 377 4.04 29.76 14.74
C HIS A 377 3.04 30.66 15.47
N GLU A 378 1.97 31.11 14.81
CA GLU A 378 0.88 31.85 15.41
C GLU A 378 -0.48 31.32 14.93
N ALA A 379 -1.26 30.71 15.81
CA ALA A 379 -2.52 30.06 15.47
C ALA A 379 -3.59 30.30 16.53
N TYR A 380 -4.83 30.08 16.15
CA TYR A 380 -6.02 30.35 16.95
C TYR A 380 -6.93 29.13 16.94
N TYR A 381 -7.42 28.74 18.11
CA TYR A 381 -8.45 27.72 18.26
C TYR A 381 -9.71 28.31 18.87
N VAL A 382 -10.84 28.07 18.23
CA VAL A 382 -12.18 28.52 18.63
C VAL A 382 -13.01 27.30 18.99
N PRO A 383 -13.34 27.04 20.25
CA PRO A 383 -14.19 25.93 20.63
C PRO A 383 -15.63 26.16 20.14
N VAL A 384 -16.25 25.10 19.59
CA VAL A 384 -17.62 25.12 19.10
C VAL A 384 -18.51 24.33 20.07
N PRO A 385 -19.58 24.97 20.62
CA PRO A 385 -20.51 24.33 21.56
C PRO A 385 -21.20 23.10 20.96
N ALA A 386 -21.62 22.15 21.81
CA ALA A 386 -22.39 20.99 21.39
C ALA A 386 -23.83 21.32 20.96
N ASP A 387 -24.42 22.37 21.54
CA ASP A 387 -25.74 22.86 21.13
C ASP A 387 -25.68 23.42 19.71
N ARG A 388 -26.52 22.91 18.83
CA ARG A 388 -26.49 23.23 17.40
C ARG A 388 -26.74 24.72 17.13
N ALA A 389 -27.61 25.36 17.89
CA ALA A 389 -27.96 26.77 17.69
C ALA A 389 -26.79 27.67 18.13
N GLU A 390 -26.15 27.33 19.23
CA GLU A 390 -24.96 28.06 19.71
C GLU A 390 -23.76 27.81 18.79
N ALA A 391 -23.57 26.57 18.30
CA ALA A 391 -22.55 26.27 17.30
C ALA A 391 -22.74 27.10 16.03
N GLN A 392 -23.97 27.21 15.54
CA GLN A 392 -24.27 28.04 14.35
C GLN A 392 -23.88 29.51 14.56
N LYS A 393 -24.10 30.09 15.75
CA LYS A 393 -23.71 31.47 16.04
C LYS A 393 -22.18 31.65 15.94
N VAL A 394 -21.41 30.72 16.49
CA VAL A 394 -19.94 30.76 16.40
C VAL A 394 -19.48 30.70 14.95
N VAL A 395 -20.01 29.76 14.17
CA VAL A 395 -19.61 29.58 12.76
C VAL A 395 -20.00 30.79 11.89
N GLU A 396 -21.17 31.42 12.17
CA GLU A 396 -21.63 32.64 11.47
C GLU A 396 -20.66 33.81 11.60
N ILE A 397 -19.97 33.94 12.72
CA ILE A 397 -18.95 35.00 12.90
C ILE A 397 -17.88 34.90 11.82
N PHE A 398 -17.49 33.68 11.45
CA PHE A 398 -16.44 33.45 10.47
C PHE A 398 -16.94 33.31 9.02
N ARG A 399 -18.27 33.34 8.77
CA ARG A 399 -18.82 33.30 7.39
C ARG A 399 -18.14 34.29 6.44
N PRO A 400 -17.86 35.56 6.83
CA PRO A 400 -17.27 36.52 5.92
C PRO A 400 -15.87 36.15 5.39
N ILE A 401 -15.10 35.33 6.11
CA ILE A 401 -13.79 34.87 5.65
C ILE A 401 -13.90 33.57 4.85
N TYR A 402 -14.81 32.66 5.26
CA TYR A 402 -15.04 31.42 4.53
C TYR A 402 -15.60 31.66 3.12
N GLU A 403 -16.58 32.56 3.00
CA GLU A 403 -17.26 32.84 1.74
C GLU A 403 -16.61 33.99 0.93
N SER A 404 -15.43 34.46 1.32
CA SER A 404 -14.67 35.45 0.57
C SER A 404 -14.16 34.87 -0.75
N ASP A 405 -14.42 35.58 -1.85
CA ASP A 405 -13.90 35.28 -3.18
C ASP A 405 -12.40 35.67 -3.39
N LYS A 406 -11.81 36.37 -2.42
CA LYS A 406 -10.46 36.96 -2.54
C LYS A 406 -9.40 36.24 -1.70
N ILE A 407 -9.78 35.78 -0.49
CA ILE A 407 -8.84 35.21 0.47
C ILE A 407 -8.61 33.73 0.14
N VAL A 408 -7.35 33.30 0.09
CA VAL A 408 -7.01 31.89 -0.12
C VAL A 408 -7.25 31.09 1.15
N LYS A 409 -8.04 30.03 1.07
CA LYS A 409 -8.25 29.05 2.15
C LYS A 409 -7.27 27.92 1.97
N VAL A 410 -6.44 27.67 2.98
CA VAL A 410 -5.43 26.62 2.99
C VAL A 410 -5.90 25.51 3.95
N GLY A 411 -5.83 24.27 3.54
CA GLY A 411 -6.19 23.14 4.40
C GLY A 411 -5.40 21.88 4.06
N GLN A 412 -5.51 20.89 4.92
CA GLN A 412 -5.02 19.54 4.73
C GLN A 412 -6.21 18.59 4.59
N ASN A 413 -6.46 18.02 3.40
CA ASN A 413 -7.70 17.32 3.08
C ASN A 413 -8.93 18.24 3.21
N LEU A 414 -8.80 19.44 2.69
CA LEU A 414 -9.76 20.56 2.80
C LEU A 414 -11.18 20.21 2.33
N LYS A 415 -11.34 19.19 1.50
CA LYS A 415 -12.64 18.67 1.08
C LYS A 415 -13.49 18.26 2.29
N TYR A 416 -12.88 17.60 3.28
CA TYR A 416 -13.57 17.22 4.50
C TYR A 416 -14.11 18.44 5.27
N ASP A 417 -13.28 19.46 5.46
CA ASP A 417 -13.69 20.69 6.16
C ASP A 417 -14.79 21.43 5.41
N LEU A 418 -14.69 21.47 4.08
CA LEU A 418 -15.72 22.05 3.22
C LEU A 418 -17.08 21.36 3.42
N GLU A 419 -17.10 20.02 3.48
CA GLU A 419 -18.32 19.23 3.70
C GLU A 419 -18.88 19.42 5.11
N VAL A 420 -18.02 19.44 6.14
CA VAL A 420 -18.42 19.68 7.52
C VAL A 420 -19.04 21.08 7.66
N LEU A 421 -18.40 22.11 7.10
CA LEU A 421 -18.93 23.50 7.13
C LEU A 421 -20.27 23.63 6.39
N ARG A 422 -20.49 22.86 5.31
CA ARG A 422 -21.79 22.82 4.62
C ARG A 422 -22.91 22.30 5.52
N ASN A 423 -22.62 21.42 6.48
CA ASN A 423 -23.63 21.05 7.48
C ASN A 423 -24.12 22.25 8.30
N TYR A 424 -23.34 23.35 8.36
CA TYR A 424 -23.64 24.61 9.03
C TYR A 424 -24.01 25.73 8.04
N ASP A 425 -24.42 25.36 6.81
CA ASP A 425 -24.81 26.33 5.77
C ASP A 425 -23.69 27.34 5.44
N ILE A 426 -22.43 26.95 5.59
CA ILE A 426 -21.27 27.74 5.18
C ILE A 426 -20.69 27.15 3.89
N HIS A 427 -20.48 28.00 2.90
CA HIS A 427 -19.94 27.62 1.61
C HIS A 427 -18.56 28.24 1.43
N LEU A 428 -17.51 27.42 1.44
CA LEU A 428 -16.17 27.90 1.10
C LEU A 428 -16.15 28.42 -0.34
N GLN A 429 -15.76 29.69 -0.53
CA GLN A 429 -15.70 30.33 -1.84
C GLN A 429 -14.29 30.88 -2.12
N GLY A 430 -14.02 31.20 -3.39
CA GLY A 430 -12.76 31.77 -3.82
C GLY A 430 -11.62 30.75 -3.92
N PRO A 431 -10.37 31.23 -3.93
CA PRO A 431 -9.20 30.34 -4.13
C PRO A 431 -8.95 29.46 -2.92
N MET A 432 -8.54 28.22 -3.19
CA MET A 432 -8.22 27.22 -2.18
C MET A 432 -6.88 26.57 -2.45
N PHE A 433 -6.23 26.08 -1.41
CA PHE A 433 -4.99 25.33 -1.48
C PHE A 433 -5.03 24.13 -0.53
N ASP A 434 -4.99 22.92 -1.06
CA ASP A 434 -4.94 21.69 -0.28
C ASP A 434 -3.52 21.12 -0.30
N THR A 435 -2.90 20.99 0.88
CA THR A 435 -1.52 20.50 1.03
C THR A 435 -1.38 19.02 0.69
N MET A 436 -2.42 18.20 0.93
CA MET A 436 -2.45 16.78 0.57
C MET A 436 -2.42 16.60 -0.96
N ILE A 437 -3.23 17.39 -1.68
CA ILE A 437 -3.29 17.37 -3.15
C ILE A 437 -1.99 17.92 -3.76
N ALA A 438 -1.45 19.00 -3.19
CA ALA A 438 -0.17 19.56 -3.62
C ALA A 438 0.96 18.53 -3.52
N HIS A 439 1.07 17.88 -2.38
CA HIS A 439 2.09 16.84 -2.17
C HIS A 439 1.87 15.62 -3.07
N TYR A 440 0.63 15.20 -3.28
CA TYR A 440 0.33 14.11 -4.21
C TYR A 440 0.81 14.40 -5.65
N LEU A 441 0.67 15.63 -6.15
CA LEU A 441 1.17 15.98 -7.48
C LEU A 441 2.70 15.98 -7.58
N LEU A 442 3.38 16.31 -6.48
CA LEU A 442 4.85 16.31 -6.40
C LEU A 442 5.41 14.90 -6.18
N GLN A 443 4.77 14.10 -5.33
CA GLN A 443 5.25 12.80 -4.85
C GLN A 443 4.12 11.75 -4.76
N PRO A 444 3.53 11.31 -5.90
CA PRO A 444 2.31 10.49 -5.93
C PRO A 444 2.44 9.10 -5.28
N GLU A 445 3.66 8.65 -5.00
CA GLU A 445 3.94 7.33 -4.40
C GLU A 445 4.10 7.37 -2.87
N LEU A 446 4.14 8.57 -2.27
CA LEU A 446 4.39 8.74 -0.84
C LEU A 446 3.09 8.88 -0.04
N HIS A 447 3.21 8.94 1.28
CA HIS A 447 2.09 9.28 2.15
C HIS A 447 1.83 10.79 2.13
N HIS A 448 0.56 11.17 2.13
CA HIS A 448 0.15 12.57 2.05
C HIS A 448 -0.51 13.08 3.33
N ASN A 449 -0.36 12.34 4.45
CA ASN A 449 -0.84 12.81 5.76
C ASN A 449 0.11 13.89 6.32
N MET A 450 -0.45 14.78 7.13
CA MET A 450 0.24 15.93 7.66
C MET A 450 1.47 15.57 8.49
N ASP A 451 1.37 14.59 9.38
CA ASP A 451 2.49 14.12 10.22
C ASP A 451 3.71 13.74 9.39
N TYR A 452 3.48 12.93 8.33
CA TYR A 452 4.55 12.53 7.41
C TYR A 452 5.19 13.72 6.72
N MET A 453 4.37 14.65 6.22
CA MET A 453 4.86 15.84 5.51
C MET A 453 5.58 16.81 6.45
N ALA A 454 5.09 16.99 7.66
CA ALA A 454 5.75 17.81 8.68
C ALA A 454 7.13 17.24 9.05
N GLU A 455 7.21 15.93 9.27
CA GLU A 455 8.51 15.26 9.52
C GLU A 455 9.46 15.38 8.31
N ALA A 456 8.95 15.14 7.09
CA ALA A 456 9.75 15.07 5.88
C ALA A 456 10.27 16.44 5.41
N TYR A 457 9.45 17.49 5.51
CA TYR A 457 9.72 18.78 4.90
C TYR A 457 10.01 19.89 5.90
N LEU A 458 9.39 19.88 7.08
CA LEU A 458 9.57 20.90 8.10
C LEU A 458 10.48 20.46 9.24
N HIS A 459 10.89 19.18 9.28
CA HIS A 459 11.63 18.59 10.40
C HIS A 459 10.91 18.76 11.74
N TYR A 460 9.58 18.69 11.69
CA TYR A 460 8.72 18.91 12.82
C TYR A 460 7.90 17.65 13.14
N GLN A 461 7.82 17.30 14.41
CA GLN A 461 7.01 16.20 14.93
C GLN A 461 5.75 16.78 15.56
N THR A 462 4.60 16.53 14.91
CA THR A 462 3.27 16.94 15.35
C THR A 462 2.79 16.13 16.56
N ILE A 463 1.80 16.65 17.26
CA ILE A 463 1.06 15.91 18.28
C ILE A 463 0.15 14.90 17.55
N HIS A 464 0.25 13.63 17.90
CA HIS A 464 -0.66 12.63 17.30
C HIS A 464 -2.02 12.63 17.98
N ILE A 465 -3.10 12.55 17.22
CA ILE A 465 -4.47 12.46 17.73
C ILE A 465 -4.67 11.32 18.75
N ASP A 466 -3.94 10.21 18.59
CA ASP A 466 -4.00 9.09 19.55
C ASP A 466 -3.47 9.46 20.96
N GLU A 467 -2.70 10.54 21.09
CA GLU A 467 -2.27 11.06 22.39
C GLU A 467 -3.39 11.77 23.15
N LEU A 468 -4.37 12.34 22.41
CA LEU A 468 -5.52 13.03 22.96
C LEU A 468 -6.69 12.09 23.26
N ILE A 469 -7.13 11.33 22.26
CA ILE A 469 -8.34 10.51 22.34
C ILE A 469 -8.08 9.01 22.56
N GLY A 470 -6.80 8.60 22.54
CA GLY A 470 -6.38 7.21 22.68
C GLY A 470 -6.40 6.42 21.37
N PRO A 471 -5.77 5.24 21.33
CA PRO A 471 -5.60 4.45 20.12
C PRO A 471 -6.93 3.94 19.56
N LYS A 472 -7.00 3.77 18.25
CA LYS A 472 -8.19 3.26 17.53
C LYS A 472 -8.73 1.99 18.16
N GLY A 473 -10.04 2.01 18.47
CA GLY A 473 -10.75 0.85 19.05
C GLY A 473 -11.94 1.26 19.92
N LYS A 474 -12.57 0.28 20.54
CA LYS A 474 -13.79 0.48 21.37
C LYS A 474 -13.62 1.42 22.59
N LYS A 475 -12.39 1.76 22.97
CA LYS A 475 -12.07 2.64 24.10
C LYS A 475 -11.60 4.03 23.65
N GLN A 476 -11.56 4.31 22.35
CA GLN A 476 -11.21 5.62 21.83
C GLN A 476 -12.29 6.62 22.23
N ARG A 477 -11.88 7.78 22.77
CA ARG A 477 -12.78 8.88 23.15
C ARG A 477 -13.15 9.70 21.93
N SER A 478 -14.23 10.47 22.02
CA SER A 478 -14.53 11.52 21.05
C SER A 478 -13.73 12.79 21.36
N MET A 479 -13.42 13.61 20.36
CA MET A 479 -12.86 14.95 20.58
C MET A 479 -13.81 15.82 21.45
N ARG A 480 -15.11 15.57 21.36
CA ARG A 480 -16.15 16.25 22.18
C ARG A 480 -16.03 15.94 23.68
N ASP A 481 -15.37 14.85 24.07
CA ASP A 481 -15.16 14.47 25.47
C ASP A 481 -14.00 15.21 26.12
N LEU A 482 -13.26 16.02 25.36
CA LEU A 482 -12.13 16.82 25.83
C LEU A 482 -12.53 18.26 26.10
N THR A 483 -11.83 18.91 27.04
CA THR A 483 -12.01 20.34 27.27
C THR A 483 -11.27 21.17 26.21
N PRO A 484 -11.70 22.43 25.96
CA PRO A 484 -11.00 23.31 25.03
C PRO A 484 -9.49 23.45 25.32
N GLU A 485 -9.08 23.47 26.59
CA GLU A 485 -7.70 23.58 27.02
C GLU A 485 -6.87 22.32 26.70
N GLN A 486 -7.54 21.18 26.52
CA GLN A 486 -6.87 19.92 26.13
C GLN A 486 -6.69 19.81 24.60
N VAL A 487 -7.52 20.50 23.82
CA VAL A 487 -7.59 20.41 22.36
C VAL A 487 -6.82 21.53 21.69
N TYR A 488 -6.79 22.76 22.29
CA TYR A 488 -6.38 23.96 21.56
C TYR A 488 -4.94 23.92 21.01
N GLU A 489 -4.00 23.32 21.75
CA GLU A 489 -2.61 23.22 21.27
C GLU A 489 -2.49 22.29 20.06
N TYR A 490 -3.17 21.16 20.09
CA TYR A 490 -3.23 20.21 18.99
C TYR A 490 -3.86 20.84 17.74
N ALA A 491 -5.07 21.39 17.86
CA ALA A 491 -5.81 21.96 16.76
C ALA A 491 -5.14 23.23 16.16
N ALA A 492 -4.52 24.06 17.00
CA ALA A 492 -3.76 25.22 16.56
C ALA A 492 -2.47 24.80 15.83
N GLU A 493 -1.81 23.71 16.30
CA GLU A 493 -0.65 23.10 15.63
C GLU A 493 -1.03 22.64 14.22
N ASP A 494 -2.18 21.95 14.06
CA ASP A 494 -2.62 21.45 12.75
C ASP A 494 -2.82 22.60 11.74
N ALA A 495 -3.42 23.72 12.15
CA ALA A 495 -3.56 24.91 11.31
C ALA A 495 -2.20 25.56 10.97
N ASP A 496 -1.30 25.69 11.94
CA ASP A 496 0.04 26.28 11.75
C ASP A 496 0.90 25.42 10.81
N ILE A 497 0.98 24.11 11.06
CA ILE A 497 1.76 23.17 10.23
C ILE A 497 1.19 23.12 8.81
N THR A 498 -0.12 23.16 8.64
CA THR A 498 -0.75 23.24 7.31
C THR A 498 -0.33 24.49 6.54
N LEU A 499 -0.24 25.65 7.21
CA LEU A 499 0.25 26.88 6.58
C LEU A 499 1.74 26.78 6.19
N GLN A 500 2.56 26.25 7.07
CA GLN A 500 3.99 26.03 6.79
C GLN A 500 4.20 25.06 5.63
N LEU A 501 3.44 23.96 5.56
CA LEU A 501 3.45 23.01 4.45
C LEU A 501 3.05 23.68 3.13
N LYS A 502 2.01 24.52 3.12
CA LYS A 502 1.64 25.30 1.94
C LYS A 502 2.81 26.17 1.45
N ASN A 503 3.44 26.91 2.37
CA ASN A 503 4.57 27.78 2.03
C ASN A 503 5.77 26.99 1.45
N HIS A 504 5.95 25.74 1.89
CA HIS A 504 7.00 24.85 1.38
C HIS A 504 6.64 24.21 0.04
N LEU A 505 5.40 23.74 -0.16
CA LEU A 505 4.97 22.96 -1.33
C LEU A 505 4.63 23.84 -2.55
N GLU A 506 4.07 25.02 -2.34
CA GLU A 506 3.61 25.90 -3.43
C GLU A 506 4.74 26.31 -4.41
N PRO A 507 5.94 26.72 -3.94
CA PRO A 507 7.06 26.99 -4.84
C PRO A 507 7.49 25.76 -5.67
N GLN A 508 7.42 24.58 -5.07
CA GLN A 508 7.78 23.33 -5.73
C GLN A 508 6.79 22.96 -6.84
N LEU A 509 5.48 23.18 -6.66
CA LEU A 509 4.49 22.95 -7.71
C LEU A 509 4.87 23.72 -8.98
N LYS A 510 5.33 24.97 -8.84
CA LYS A 510 5.76 25.81 -9.95
C LYS A 510 7.07 25.33 -10.57
N GLU A 511 8.05 24.96 -9.74
CA GLU A 511 9.34 24.42 -10.20
C GLU A 511 9.15 23.12 -10.99
N TYR A 512 8.25 22.25 -10.55
CA TYR A 512 7.94 20.98 -11.21
C TYR A 512 6.98 21.13 -12.40
N GLY A 513 6.43 22.36 -12.64
CA GLY A 513 5.44 22.61 -13.70
C GLY A 513 4.10 21.96 -13.47
N ALA A 514 3.77 21.67 -12.21
CA ALA A 514 2.51 21.07 -11.78
C ALA A 514 1.46 22.10 -11.34
N ASP A 515 1.81 23.38 -11.32
CA ASP A 515 0.97 24.49 -10.89
C ASP A 515 -0.35 24.58 -11.67
N ARG A 516 -0.30 24.47 -13.01
CA ARG A 516 -1.52 24.46 -13.83
C ARG A 516 -2.42 23.27 -13.52
N LEU A 517 -1.85 22.09 -13.39
CA LEU A 517 -2.61 20.90 -13.04
C LEU A 517 -3.28 21.06 -11.66
N PHE A 518 -2.56 21.66 -10.71
CA PHE A 518 -3.07 21.94 -9.38
C PHE A 518 -4.20 22.99 -9.40
N TYR A 519 -3.95 24.17 -9.95
CA TYR A 519 -4.91 25.28 -9.88
C TYR A 519 -6.05 25.21 -10.91
N ASP A 520 -5.83 24.60 -12.08
CA ASP A 520 -6.82 24.57 -13.15
C ASP A 520 -7.68 23.29 -13.12
N ILE A 521 -7.20 22.21 -12.46
CA ILE A 521 -7.91 20.92 -12.46
C ILE A 521 -8.16 20.41 -11.02
N GLU A 522 -7.12 20.14 -10.25
CA GLU A 522 -7.30 19.42 -8.97
C GLU A 522 -8.05 20.27 -7.93
N MET A 523 -7.68 21.53 -7.78
CA MET A 523 -8.37 22.40 -6.82
C MET A 523 -9.82 22.73 -7.22
N PRO A 524 -10.13 23.08 -8.50
CA PRO A 524 -11.52 23.28 -8.91
C PRO A 524 -12.38 22.01 -8.88
N LEU A 525 -11.80 20.83 -8.95
CA LEU A 525 -12.50 19.55 -8.85
C LEU A 525 -12.98 19.28 -7.42
N MET A 526 -12.23 19.71 -6.40
CA MET A 526 -12.53 19.40 -5.01
C MET A 526 -13.95 19.81 -4.57
N PRO A 527 -14.45 21.03 -4.85
CA PRO A 527 -15.84 21.40 -4.56
C PRO A 527 -16.87 20.58 -5.33
N VAL A 528 -16.54 20.12 -6.54
CA VAL A 528 -17.42 19.24 -7.35
C VAL A 528 -17.59 17.89 -6.65
N LEU A 529 -16.49 17.31 -6.17
CA LEU A 529 -16.51 16.03 -5.45
C LEU A 529 -17.26 16.17 -4.12
N ALA A 530 -17.00 17.22 -3.37
CA ALA A 530 -17.75 17.50 -2.14
C ALA A 530 -19.25 17.62 -2.38
N GLU A 531 -19.67 18.29 -3.46
CA GLU A 531 -21.07 18.35 -3.84
C GLU A 531 -21.65 16.97 -4.16
N MET A 532 -20.93 16.15 -4.92
CA MET A 532 -21.35 14.80 -5.24
C MET A 532 -21.45 13.91 -3.99
N GLU A 533 -20.50 14.00 -3.09
CA GLU A 533 -20.48 13.25 -1.83
C GLU A 533 -21.65 13.65 -0.94
N MET A 534 -21.91 14.95 -0.80
CA MET A 534 -23.04 15.48 -0.02
C MET A 534 -24.39 15.13 -0.64
N ASN A 535 -24.51 15.13 -1.97
CA ASN A 535 -25.72 14.70 -2.67
C ASN A 535 -26.01 13.22 -2.42
N GLY A 536 -24.96 12.37 -2.43
CA GLY A 536 -25.08 10.94 -2.32
C GLY A 536 -25.87 10.30 -3.46
N VAL A 537 -26.19 9.02 -3.34
CA VAL A 537 -26.89 8.21 -4.34
C VAL A 537 -28.08 7.51 -3.72
N CYS A 538 -29.23 7.54 -4.40
CA CYS A 538 -30.43 6.81 -3.99
C CYS A 538 -30.33 5.34 -4.37
N ILE A 539 -30.77 4.47 -3.45
CA ILE A 539 -30.81 3.01 -3.65
C ILE A 539 -32.22 2.50 -3.35
N ASP A 540 -32.73 1.64 -4.25
CA ASP A 540 -33.92 0.82 -4.00
C ASP A 540 -33.56 -0.39 -3.12
N ALA A 541 -33.66 -0.21 -1.82
CA ALA A 541 -33.37 -1.26 -0.84
C ALA A 541 -34.32 -2.46 -0.96
N SER A 542 -35.57 -2.26 -1.43
CA SER A 542 -36.55 -3.35 -1.60
C SER A 542 -36.16 -4.26 -2.75
N SER A 543 -35.74 -3.69 -3.88
CA SER A 543 -35.21 -4.45 -5.02
C SER A 543 -33.96 -5.27 -4.63
N LEU A 544 -33.05 -4.69 -3.82
CA LEU A 544 -31.88 -5.44 -3.33
C LEU A 544 -32.26 -6.56 -2.36
N ALA A 545 -33.29 -6.38 -1.52
CA ALA A 545 -33.75 -7.44 -0.63
C ALA A 545 -34.32 -8.63 -1.41
N ASP A 546 -35.11 -8.37 -2.47
CA ASP A 546 -35.62 -9.43 -3.35
C ASP A 546 -34.49 -10.16 -4.07
N THR A 547 -33.50 -9.43 -4.56
CA THR A 547 -32.32 -9.99 -5.21
C THR A 547 -31.50 -10.82 -4.22
N SER A 548 -31.37 -10.40 -2.95
CA SER A 548 -30.69 -11.15 -1.89
C SER A 548 -31.31 -12.53 -1.67
N LEU A 549 -32.65 -12.60 -1.62
CA LEU A 549 -33.36 -13.87 -1.48
C LEU A 549 -33.10 -14.80 -2.66
N GLN A 550 -33.23 -14.30 -3.89
CA GLN A 550 -33.00 -15.08 -5.12
C GLN A 550 -31.57 -15.61 -5.22
N LEU A 551 -30.58 -14.77 -4.91
CA LEU A 551 -29.18 -15.18 -4.94
C LEU A 551 -28.86 -16.17 -3.84
N THR A 552 -29.46 -16.02 -2.67
CA THR A 552 -29.27 -16.97 -1.56
C THR A 552 -29.77 -18.36 -1.94
N GLU A 553 -30.94 -18.48 -2.58
CA GLU A 553 -31.45 -19.75 -3.10
C GLU A 553 -30.54 -20.37 -4.16
N ARG A 554 -30.03 -19.54 -5.11
CA ARG A 554 -29.09 -20.01 -6.12
C ARG A 554 -27.76 -20.47 -5.50
N ILE A 555 -27.23 -19.73 -4.52
CA ILE A 555 -26.00 -20.10 -3.80
C ILE A 555 -26.20 -21.44 -3.11
N ASN A 556 -27.31 -21.64 -2.39
CA ASN A 556 -27.61 -22.90 -1.70
C ASN A 556 -27.71 -24.07 -2.69
N THR A 557 -28.31 -23.86 -3.85
CA THR A 557 -28.38 -24.87 -4.92
C THR A 557 -26.99 -25.25 -5.41
N ILE A 558 -26.16 -24.26 -5.72
CA ILE A 558 -24.77 -24.48 -6.17
C ILE A 558 -23.92 -25.16 -5.07
N GLU A 559 -24.13 -24.82 -3.79
CA GLU A 559 -23.47 -25.50 -2.67
C GLU A 559 -23.80 -27.00 -2.65
N GLN A 560 -25.07 -27.40 -2.84
CA GLN A 560 -25.46 -28.79 -2.91
C GLN A 560 -24.88 -29.51 -4.14
N GLU A 561 -24.82 -28.85 -5.28
CA GLU A 561 -24.15 -29.38 -6.47
C GLU A 561 -22.64 -29.59 -6.24
N ILE A 562 -21.97 -28.63 -5.60
CA ILE A 562 -20.56 -28.75 -5.22
C ILE A 562 -20.33 -29.94 -4.28
N TYR A 563 -21.17 -30.11 -3.24
CA TYR A 563 -21.07 -31.22 -2.31
C TYR A 563 -21.33 -32.58 -2.99
N THR A 564 -22.25 -32.61 -3.92
CA THR A 564 -22.56 -33.81 -4.72
C THR A 564 -21.35 -34.19 -5.59
N LEU A 565 -20.76 -33.23 -6.29
CA LEU A 565 -19.59 -33.43 -7.13
C LEU A 565 -18.33 -33.77 -6.31
N ALA A 566 -18.20 -33.25 -5.12
CA ALA A 566 -17.12 -33.57 -4.18
C ALA A 566 -17.32 -34.90 -3.48
N GLY A 567 -18.56 -35.41 -3.35
CA GLY A 567 -18.92 -36.61 -2.57
C GLY A 567 -18.72 -36.40 -1.06
N GLU A 568 -18.75 -35.16 -0.58
CA GLU A 568 -18.66 -34.78 0.84
C GLU A 568 -19.03 -33.30 1.04
N THR A 569 -19.39 -32.94 2.27
CA THR A 569 -19.59 -31.54 2.67
C THR A 569 -18.29 -30.97 3.22
N PHE A 570 -17.99 -29.74 2.85
CA PHE A 570 -16.80 -29.01 3.28
C PHE A 570 -17.06 -27.51 3.24
N ASN A 571 -16.18 -26.72 3.87
CA ASN A 571 -16.30 -25.25 3.81
C ASN A 571 -15.73 -24.69 2.50
N ILE A 572 -16.62 -24.33 1.55
CA ILE A 572 -16.30 -23.79 0.23
C ILE A 572 -15.60 -22.41 0.33
N ALA A 573 -15.82 -21.67 1.44
CA ALA A 573 -15.12 -20.43 1.70
C ALA A 573 -13.66 -20.64 2.17
N SER A 574 -13.27 -21.86 2.56
CA SER A 574 -11.92 -22.19 3.00
C SER A 574 -11.03 -22.58 1.81
N PRO A 575 -10.03 -21.76 1.41
CA PRO A 575 -9.11 -22.09 0.33
C PRO A 575 -8.38 -23.43 0.55
N LYS A 576 -8.11 -23.78 1.82
CA LYS A 576 -7.47 -25.04 2.18
C LYS A 576 -8.38 -26.23 1.87
N GLN A 577 -9.63 -26.21 2.35
CA GLN A 577 -10.55 -27.33 2.12
C GLN A 577 -10.91 -27.49 0.65
N VAL A 578 -11.10 -26.37 -0.08
CA VAL A 578 -11.27 -26.39 -1.53
C VAL A 578 -10.06 -27.06 -2.22
N GLY A 579 -8.85 -26.69 -1.82
CA GLY A 579 -7.63 -27.31 -2.35
C GLY A 579 -7.53 -28.81 -2.05
N ASP A 580 -7.85 -29.23 -0.83
CA ASP A 580 -7.84 -30.63 -0.41
C ASP A 580 -8.86 -31.45 -1.23
N VAL A 581 -10.04 -30.91 -1.51
CA VAL A 581 -11.06 -31.55 -2.36
C VAL A 581 -10.60 -31.62 -3.82
N LEU A 582 -10.21 -30.50 -4.42
CA LEU A 582 -9.88 -30.45 -5.84
C LEU A 582 -8.62 -31.24 -6.20
N PHE A 583 -7.57 -31.09 -5.42
CA PHE A 583 -6.24 -31.61 -5.75
C PHE A 583 -5.86 -32.84 -4.92
N GLY A 584 -6.37 -32.96 -3.70
CA GLY A 584 -6.14 -34.11 -2.85
C GLY A 584 -7.05 -35.30 -3.18
N LYS A 585 -8.38 -35.06 -3.20
CA LYS A 585 -9.40 -36.09 -3.41
C LYS A 585 -9.71 -36.34 -4.89
N LEU A 586 -10.14 -35.29 -5.60
CA LEU A 586 -10.57 -35.41 -7.00
C LEU A 586 -9.39 -35.47 -7.98
N LYS A 587 -8.21 -35.00 -7.56
CA LYS A 587 -6.96 -35.04 -8.34
C LYS A 587 -7.13 -34.50 -9.77
N ILE A 588 -7.82 -33.36 -9.92
CA ILE A 588 -8.15 -32.74 -11.21
C ILE A 588 -6.90 -32.32 -12.01
N VAL A 589 -5.74 -32.23 -11.35
CA VAL A 589 -4.44 -31.92 -11.92
C VAL A 589 -3.37 -32.81 -11.29
N GLU A 590 -2.43 -33.33 -12.10
CA GLU A 590 -1.35 -34.19 -11.59
C GLU A 590 -0.34 -33.45 -10.70
N LYS A 591 0.00 -32.19 -11.05
CA LYS A 591 0.95 -31.34 -10.33
C LYS A 591 0.33 -29.97 -10.03
N PRO A 592 -0.51 -29.88 -8.98
CA PRO A 592 -1.14 -28.61 -8.62
C PRO A 592 -0.14 -27.65 -7.99
N LYS A 593 -0.29 -26.33 -8.30
CA LYS A 593 0.50 -25.27 -7.68
C LYS A 593 0.24 -25.24 -6.17
N LYS A 594 1.31 -25.10 -5.38
CA LYS A 594 1.24 -24.95 -3.92
C LYS A 594 1.84 -23.61 -3.49
N THR A 595 1.35 -23.10 -2.37
CA THR A 595 1.93 -21.94 -1.69
C THR A 595 3.26 -22.31 -1.04
N LYS A 596 4.04 -21.33 -0.60
CA LYS A 596 5.29 -21.56 0.18
C LYS A 596 5.03 -22.39 1.46
N THR A 597 3.81 -22.36 2.00
CA THR A 597 3.37 -23.15 3.18
C THR A 597 2.83 -24.54 2.82
N GLY A 598 2.97 -24.99 1.57
CA GLY A 598 2.53 -26.31 1.12
C GLY A 598 1.03 -26.45 0.85
N GLN A 599 0.23 -25.39 1.03
CA GLN A 599 -1.20 -25.40 0.72
C GLN A 599 -1.43 -25.30 -0.79
N TYR A 600 -2.46 -25.95 -1.29
CA TYR A 600 -2.87 -25.79 -2.68
C TYR A 600 -3.32 -24.35 -2.98
N VAL A 601 -2.89 -23.81 -4.11
CA VAL A 601 -3.32 -22.49 -4.58
C VAL A 601 -4.69 -22.63 -5.22
N THR A 602 -5.69 -21.95 -4.65
CA THR A 602 -7.06 -21.92 -5.16
C THR A 602 -7.51 -20.48 -5.46
N SER A 603 -6.57 -19.63 -5.89
CA SER A 603 -6.90 -18.27 -6.35
C SER A 603 -7.85 -18.33 -7.55
N GLU A 604 -8.61 -17.26 -7.77
CA GLU A 604 -9.54 -17.16 -8.89
C GLU A 604 -8.82 -17.41 -10.23
N GLU A 605 -7.62 -16.83 -10.40
CA GLU A 605 -6.79 -17.01 -11.60
C GLU A 605 -6.46 -18.49 -11.87
N VAL A 606 -6.02 -19.23 -10.84
CA VAL A 606 -5.71 -20.66 -10.97
C VAL A 606 -6.98 -21.45 -11.27
N LEU A 607 -8.09 -21.17 -10.60
CA LEU A 607 -9.34 -21.86 -10.87
C LEU A 607 -9.92 -21.56 -12.24
N GLN A 608 -9.79 -20.34 -12.76
CA GLN A 608 -10.20 -19.99 -14.13
C GLN A 608 -9.44 -20.82 -15.18
N GLN A 609 -8.13 -21.01 -15.02
CA GLN A 609 -7.33 -21.87 -15.90
C GLN A 609 -7.78 -23.36 -15.85
N LEU A 610 -8.38 -23.77 -14.76
CA LEU A 610 -8.85 -25.15 -14.54
C LEU A 610 -10.33 -25.34 -14.81
N ARG A 611 -11.04 -24.31 -15.24
CA ARG A 611 -12.49 -24.28 -15.42
C ARG A 611 -13.03 -25.46 -16.24
N HIS A 612 -12.32 -25.84 -17.29
CA HIS A 612 -12.71 -26.91 -18.21
C HIS A 612 -12.21 -28.32 -17.79
N LYS A 613 -11.47 -28.43 -16.67
CA LYS A 613 -10.93 -29.71 -16.20
C LYS A 613 -11.93 -30.56 -15.43
N HIS A 614 -12.82 -29.90 -14.68
CA HIS A 614 -13.86 -30.58 -13.90
C HIS A 614 -15.00 -29.61 -13.58
N GLU A 615 -16.24 -30.05 -13.67
CA GLU A 615 -17.44 -29.25 -13.46
C GLU A 615 -17.46 -28.53 -12.09
N ILE A 616 -16.95 -29.16 -11.05
CA ILE A 616 -16.87 -28.58 -9.69
C ILE A 616 -16.12 -27.26 -9.67
N VAL A 617 -15.11 -27.07 -10.53
CA VAL A 617 -14.31 -25.82 -10.57
C VAL A 617 -15.17 -24.65 -11.01
N ASP A 618 -15.99 -24.85 -12.06
CA ASP A 618 -16.92 -23.81 -12.53
C ASP A 618 -17.96 -23.47 -11.46
N LYS A 619 -18.49 -24.48 -10.76
CA LYS A 619 -19.44 -24.30 -9.66
C LYS A 619 -18.82 -23.54 -8.48
N ILE A 620 -17.57 -23.82 -8.10
CA ILE A 620 -16.85 -23.09 -7.06
C ILE A 620 -16.62 -21.62 -7.47
N LEU A 621 -16.26 -21.37 -8.73
CA LEU A 621 -16.09 -20.01 -9.24
C LEU A 621 -17.41 -19.24 -9.22
N GLN A 622 -18.52 -19.85 -9.66
CA GLN A 622 -19.86 -19.28 -9.58
C GLN A 622 -20.26 -18.97 -8.13
N HIS A 623 -20.09 -19.93 -7.24
CA HIS A 623 -20.40 -19.76 -5.82
C HIS A 623 -19.63 -18.58 -5.20
N ARG A 624 -18.32 -18.49 -5.43
CA ARG A 624 -17.48 -17.40 -4.92
C ARG A 624 -17.90 -16.03 -5.49
N GLY A 625 -18.22 -16.00 -6.79
CA GLY A 625 -18.71 -14.78 -7.44
C GLY A 625 -20.02 -14.29 -6.82
N LEU A 626 -21.01 -15.17 -6.68
CA LEU A 626 -22.29 -14.83 -6.07
C LEU A 626 -22.19 -14.45 -4.59
N LYS A 627 -21.39 -15.16 -3.79
CA LYS A 627 -21.13 -14.80 -2.38
C LYS A 627 -20.49 -13.44 -2.23
N LYS A 628 -19.56 -13.11 -3.12
CA LYS A 628 -18.92 -11.78 -3.14
C LYS A 628 -19.93 -10.68 -3.47
N LEU A 629 -20.76 -10.89 -4.50
CA LEU A 629 -21.80 -9.93 -4.89
C LEU A 629 -22.80 -9.72 -3.75
N LEU A 630 -23.28 -10.81 -3.16
CA LEU A 630 -24.24 -10.79 -2.05
C LEU A 630 -23.66 -10.02 -0.85
N GLY A 631 -22.46 -10.39 -0.38
CA GLY A 631 -21.89 -9.81 0.84
C GLY A 631 -21.33 -8.41 0.67
N THR A 632 -20.78 -8.07 -0.52
CA THR A 632 -20.11 -6.78 -0.75
C THR A 632 -21.09 -5.68 -1.16
N TYR A 633 -22.15 -6.02 -1.92
CA TYR A 633 -23.05 -5.02 -2.48
C TYR A 633 -24.49 -5.22 -2.00
N ILE A 634 -25.09 -6.39 -2.24
CA ILE A 634 -26.53 -6.57 -2.10
C ILE A 634 -26.99 -6.47 -0.66
N ASP A 635 -26.29 -7.14 0.28
CA ASP A 635 -26.60 -7.06 1.71
C ASP A 635 -25.96 -5.88 2.41
N ALA A 636 -24.88 -5.34 1.85
CA ALA A 636 -24.12 -4.25 2.47
C ALA A 636 -24.71 -2.87 2.15
N LEU A 637 -25.02 -2.60 0.89
CA LEU A 637 -25.49 -1.26 0.46
C LEU A 637 -26.72 -0.77 1.23
N PRO A 638 -27.79 -1.57 1.48
CA PRO A 638 -28.94 -1.09 2.24
C PRO A 638 -28.60 -0.64 3.67
N ARG A 639 -27.56 -1.22 4.27
CA ARG A 639 -27.11 -0.87 5.63
C ARG A 639 -26.30 0.42 5.68
N LEU A 640 -25.83 0.88 4.53
CA LEU A 640 -25.04 2.11 4.38
C LEU A 640 -25.91 3.32 4.03
N ILE A 641 -27.20 3.14 3.85
CA ILE A 641 -28.13 4.26 3.66
C ILE A 641 -28.13 5.10 4.93
N ASN A 642 -27.70 6.36 4.80
CA ASN A 642 -27.70 7.31 5.90
C ASN A 642 -29.14 7.63 6.32
N PRO A 643 -29.52 7.42 7.58
CA PRO A 643 -30.90 7.62 8.03
C PRO A 643 -31.38 9.09 7.99
N ARG A 644 -30.45 10.04 7.97
CA ARG A 644 -30.76 11.49 7.90
C ARG A 644 -31.07 11.92 6.47
N THR A 645 -30.32 11.42 5.49
CA THR A 645 -30.44 11.84 4.09
C THR A 645 -31.24 10.87 3.24
N GLY A 646 -31.31 9.59 3.62
CA GLY A 646 -31.90 8.51 2.79
C GLY A 646 -30.99 8.05 1.65
N HIS A 647 -29.76 8.53 1.58
CA HIS A 647 -28.80 8.24 0.51
C HIS A 647 -27.58 7.47 1.01
N ILE A 648 -26.82 6.88 0.08
CA ILE A 648 -25.47 6.37 0.32
C ILE A 648 -24.49 7.46 -0.08
N HIS A 649 -23.58 7.77 0.82
CA HIS A 649 -22.50 8.75 0.61
C HIS A 649 -21.17 8.00 0.49
N THR A 650 -20.56 8.01 -0.70
CA THR A 650 -19.21 7.52 -0.93
C THR A 650 -18.21 8.66 -0.78
N SER A 651 -16.95 8.37 -0.55
CA SER A 651 -15.86 9.35 -0.68
C SER A 651 -15.10 9.16 -1.97
N PHE A 652 -14.91 10.24 -2.74
CA PHE A 652 -14.06 10.29 -3.94
C PHE A 652 -12.67 10.81 -3.58
N ASN A 653 -11.65 10.00 -3.76
CA ASN A 653 -10.29 10.33 -3.39
C ASN A 653 -9.47 10.73 -4.62
N GLN A 654 -8.83 11.91 -4.56
CA GLN A 654 -7.96 12.44 -5.62
C GLN A 654 -6.52 11.94 -5.51
N THR A 655 -6.09 11.45 -4.34
CA THR A 655 -4.68 11.22 -3.96
C THR A 655 -4.28 9.75 -3.78
N ILE A 656 -5.18 8.81 -4.13
CA ILE A 656 -4.93 7.37 -3.91
C ILE A 656 -4.29 6.70 -5.13
N THR A 657 -4.76 7.04 -6.34
CA THR A 657 -4.28 6.35 -7.54
C THR A 657 -3.08 7.06 -8.14
N ALA A 658 -2.07 6.31 -8.50
CA ALA A 658 -0.87 6.87 -9.12
C ALA A 658 -1.06 7.34 -10.59
N THR A 659 -2.23 7.10 -11.19
CA THR A 659 -2.57 7.50 -12.56
C THR A 659 -3.35 8.81 -12.65
N GLY A 660 -3.77 9.38 -11.52
CA GLY A 660 -4.67 10.54 -11.49
C GLY A 660 -6.17 10.20 -11.57
N ARG A 661 -6.53 8.92 -11.73
CA ARG A 661 -7.93 8.51 -11.63
C ARG A 661 -8.47 8.75 -10.23
N LEU A 662 -9.75 9.07 -10.12
CA LEU A 662 -10.44 9.07 -8.84
C LEU A 662 -10.58 7.63 -8.33
N SER A 663 -10.57 7.45 -7.04
CA SER A 663 -11.03 6.22 -6.39
C SER A 663 -12.21 6.51 -5.50
N SER A 664 -13.05 5.51 -5.27
CA SER A 664 -14.23 5.59 -4.40
C SER A 664 -14.03 4.66 -3.21
N SER A 665 -14.35 5.13 -2.01
CA SER A 665 -14.27 4.35 -0.78
C SER A 665 -15.46 4.61 0.14
N ASP A 666 -15.73 3.68 1.01
CA ASP A 666 -16.69 3.74 2.10
C ASP A 666 -18.13 4.14 1.71
N PRO A 667 -18.79 3.45 0.73
CA PRO A 667 -18.38 2.25 0.00
C PRO A 667 -17.70 2.52 -1.35
N ASN A 668 -16.94 1.55 -1.89
CA ASN A 668 -16.40 1.65 -3.25
C ASN A 668 -17.50 1.37 -4.29
N LEU A 669 -18.05 2.42 -4.89
CA LEU A 669 -19.09 2.34 -5.91
C LEU A 669 -18.54 2.18 -7.35
N GLN A 670 -17.24 2.39 -7.56
CA GLN A 670 -16.62 2.25 -8.89
C GLN A 670 -16.33 0.79 -9.27
N ASN A 671 -16.39 -0.14 -8.32
CA ASN A 671 -16.14 -1.56 -8.55
C ASN A 671 -17.41 -2.41 -8.71
N ILE A 672 -18.58 -1.79 -8.87
CA ILE A 672 -19.85 -2.49 -9.14
C ILE A 672 -19.74 -3.19 -10.50
N PRO A 673 -20.01 -4.51 -10.59
CA PRO A 673 -19.83 -5.25 -11.84
C PRO A 673 -20.73 -4.74 -12.96
N VAL A 674 -20.11 -4.54 -14.13
CA VAL A 674 -20.82 -4.13 -15.37
C VAL A 674 -21.38 -5.35 -16.13
N ARG A 675 -20.70 -6.50 -15.99
CA ARG A 675 -20.98 -7.70 -16.79
C ARG A 675 -21.69 -8.77 -15.97
N GLY A 676 -22.57 -9.53 -16.61
CA GLY A 676 -23.35 -10.61 -15.99
C GLY A 676 -24.71 -10.15 -15.48
N GLU A 677 -25.67 -11.08 -15.45
CA GLU A 677 -27.05 -10.78 -15.04
C GLU A 677 -27.11 -10.28 -13.58
N ASP A 678 -26.31 -10.87 -12.70
CA ASP A 678 -26.29 -10.50 -11.29
C ASP A 678 -25.72 -9.08 -11.05
N GLY A 679 -24.76 -8.62 -11.88
CA GLY A 679 -24.27 -7.23 -11.87
C GLY A 679 -25.31 -6.22 -12.34
N LYS A 680 -26.15 -6.61 -13.32
CA LYS A 680 -27.26 -5.79 -13.80
C LYS A 680 -28.29 -5.52 -12.71
N GLU A 681 -28.64 -6.51 -11.89
CA GLU A 681 -29.57 -6.33 -10.77
C GLU A 681 -29.07 -5.31 -9.74
N ILE A 682 -27.76 -5.29 -9.48
CA ILE A 682 -27.18 -4.28 -8.57
C ILE A 682 -27.33 -2.88 -9.19
N ARG A 683 -26.99 -2.70 -10.49
CA ARG A 683 -27.13 -1.40 -11.17
C ARG A 683 -28.59 -0.93 -11.27
N LYS A 684 -29.54 -1.86 -11.39
CA LYS A 684 -30.97 -1.55 -11.39
C LYS A 684 -31.43 -0.94 -10.06
N ALA A 685 -30.80 -1.30 -8.97
CA ALA A 685 -31.11 -0.73 -7.65
C ALA A 685 -30.63 0.73 -7.48
N PHE A 686 -29.74 1.25 -8.31
CA PHE A 686 -29.34 2.65 -8.31
C PHE A 686 -30.37 3.49 -9.05
N ILE A 687 -31.12 4.30 -8.31
CA ILE A 687 -32.23 5.09 -8.80
C ILE A 687 -31.96 6.59 -8.62
N PRO A 688 -32.61 7.47 -9.41
CA PRO A 688 -32.52 8.91 -9.20
C PRO A 688 -33.33 9.36 -7.98
N GLU A 689 -33.19 10.61 -7.60
CA GLU A 689 -34.08 11.27 -6.63
C GLU A 689 -35.55 11.12 -7.01
N PRO A 690 -36.48 11.09 -6.04
CA PRO A 690 -37.91 11.01 -6.32
C PRO A 690 -38.37 12.10 -7.28
N GLY A 691 -39.00 11.70 -8.37
CA GLY A 691 -39.47 12.60 -9.43
C GLY A 691 -38.43 12.99 -10.46
N CYS A 692 -37.21 12.51 -10.35
CA CYS A 692 -36.14 12.69 -11.32
C CYS A 692 -36.00 11.50 -12.28
N LEU A 693 -35.20 11.67 -13.34
CA LEU A 693 -34.75 10.66 -14.27
C LEU A 693 -33.27 10.37 -14.03
N PHE A 694 -32.87 9.13 -14.23
CA PHE A 694 -31.45 8.77 -14.25
C PHE A 694 -30.87 9.08 -15.64
N PHE A 695 -29.77 9.80 -15.67
CA PHE A 695 -29.02 10.12 -16.88
C PHE A 695 -27.58 9.65 -16.73
N SER A 696 -27.08 8.93 -17.73
CA SER A 696 -25.70 8.51 -17.82
C SER A 696 -25.06 9.05 -19.09
N ALA A 697 -23.81 9.48 -19.01
CA ALA A 697 -22.98 9.86 -20.14
C ALA A 697 -21.59 9.24 -19.99
N ASP A 698 -21.14 8.52 -21.03
CA ASP A 698 -19.90 7.74 -21.03
C ASP A 698 -19.03 8.10 -22.23
N TYR A 699 -17.72 8.23 -22.01
CA TYR A 699 -16.79 8.47 -23.11
C TYR A 699 -16.60 7.23 -23.97
N SER A 700 -16.83 7.39 -25.27
CA SER A 700 -16.61 6.34 -26.25
C SER A 700 -15.13 6.16 -26.54
N GLN A 701 -14.54 5.08 -26.04
CA GLN A 701 -13.15 4.66 -26.33
C GLN A 701 -12.09 5.75 -26.05
N ILE A 702 -12.21 6.47 -24.95
CA ILE A 702 -11.35 7.63 -24.64
C ILE A 702 -9.85 7.28 -24.69
N GLU A 703 -9.43 6.16 -24.12
CA GLU A 703 -8.01 5.77 -24.10
C GLU A 703 -7.46 5.50 -25.50
N LEU A 704 -8.26 4.93 -26.40
CA LEU A 704 -7.89 4.74 -27.82
C LEU A 704 -7.78 6.07 -28.56
N ARG A 705 -8.65 7.03 -28.26
CA ARG A 705 -8.60 8.39 -28.84
C ARG A 705 -7.38 9.18 -28.33
N VAL A 706 -7.05 9.03 -27.05
CA VAL A 706 -5.83 9.59 -26.47
C VAL A 706 -4.60 8.94 -27.12
N MET A 707 -4.59 7.62 -27.33
CA MET A 707 -3.50 6.93 -28.04
C MET A 707 -3.34 7.46 -29.47
N ALA A 708 -4.44 7.63 -30.22
CA ALA A 708 -4.41 8.20 -31.58
C ALA A 708 -3.77 9.60 -31.59
N HIS A 709 -4.08 10.41 -30.59
CA HIS A 709 -3.49 11.75 -30.45
C HIS A 709 -2.00 11.70 -30.12
N LEU A 710 -1.60 10.91 -29.09
CA LEU A 710 -0.23 10.82 -28.61
C LEU A 710 0.71 10.16 -29.61
N SER A 711 0.26 9.12 -30.32
CA SER A 711 1.05 8.47 -31.36
C SER A 711 1.11 9.28 -32.67
N GLY A 712 0.10 10.11 -32.93
CA GLY A 712 -0.04 10.79 -34.21
C GLY A 712 -0.34 9.85 -35.40
N ASP A 713 -0.77 8.61 -35.11
CA ASP A 713 -1.02 7.61 -36.16
C ASP A 713 -2.13 8.02 -37.12
N GLU A 714 -1.76 8.28 -38.37
CA GLU A 714 -2.67 8.82 -39.37
C GLU A 714 -3.83 7.87 -39.72
N ASN A 715 -3.58 6.56 -39.67
CA ASN A 715 -4.62 5.56 -39.94
C ASN A 715 -5.63 5.53 -38.78
N MET A 716 -5.14 5.55 -37.55
CA MET A 716 -5.99 5.58 -36.35
C MET A 716 -6.80 6.87 -36.27
N ILE A 717 -6.17 8.02 -36.53
CA ILE A 717 -6.82 9.34 -36.60
C ILE A 717 -7.91 9.35 -37.66
N ARG A 718 -7.63 8.82 -38.86
CA ARG A 718 -8.59 8.76 -39.96
C ARG A 718 -9.83 7.92 -39.61
N VAL A 719 -9.61 6.72 -39.01
CA VAL A 719 -10.70 5.84 -38.58
C VAL A 719 -11.66 6.56 -37.62
N PHE A 720 -11.11 7.27 -36.61
CA PHE A 720 -11.92 8.04 -35.66
C PHE A 720 -12.61 9.25 -36.28
N ARG A 721 -11.96 9.97 -37.21
CA ARG A 721 -12.56 11.13 -37.88
C ARG A 721 -13.70 10.73 -38.83
N GLU A 722 -13.58 9.56 -39.46
CA GLU A 722 -14.61 9.00 -40.31
C GLU A 722 -15.74 8.29 -39.52
N GLY A 723 -15.68 8.27 -38.19
CA GLY A 723 -16.70 7.60 -37.36
C GLY A 723 -16.76 6.09 -37.52
N LYS A 724 -15.68 5.46 -38.05
CA LYS A 724 -15.62 4.01 -38.25
C LYS A 724 -15.25 3.27 -36.94
N ASP A 725 -15.69 2.02 -36.85
CA ASP A 725 -15.34 1.14 -35.74
C ASP A 725 -13.87 0.72 -35.82
N LEU A 726 -13.03 1.22 -34.89
CA LEU A 726 -11.61 0.92 -34.84
C LEU A 726 -11.34 -0.59 -34.72
N HIS A 727 -12.16 -1.31 -33.98
CA HIS A 727 -11.98 -2.75 -33.78
C HIS A 727 -12.30 -3.56 -35.01
N ALA A 728 -13.33 -3.13 -35.76
CA ALA A 728 -13.65 -3.71 -37.05
C ALA A 728 -12.60 -3.35 -38.13
N ALA A 729 -12.09 -2.12 -38.12
CA ALA A 729 -11.01 -1.71 -39.02
C ALA A 729 -9.71 -2.49 -38.77
N THR A 730 -9.37 -2.69 -37.49
CA THR A 730 -8.20 -3.53 -37.07
C THR A 730 -8.39 -4.97 -37.55
N ALA A 731 -9.59 -5.56 -37.36
CA ALA A 731 -9.88 -6.92 -37.79
C ALA A 731 -9.82 -7.05 -39.32
N ALA A 732 -10.37 -6.11 -40.04
CA ALA A 732 -10.34 -6.08 -41.50
C ALA A 732 -8.91 -6.16 -42.05
N ASN A 733 -8.00 -5.39 -41.48
CA ASN A 733 -6.60 -5.39 -41.87
C ASN A 733 -5.85 -6.68 -41.47
N ILE A 734 -6.06 -7.19 -40.26
CA ILE A 734 -5.42 -8.41 -39.77
C ILE A 734 -5.85 -9.65 -40.56
N TYR A 735 -7.16 -9.76 -40.81
CA TYR A 735 -7.73 -10.92 -41.53
C TYR A 735 -7.82 -10.69 -43.05
N LYS A 736 -7.35 -9.53 -43.56
CA LYS A 736 -7.35 -9.15 -44.99
C LYS A 736 -8.73 -9.29 -45.64
N LYS A 737 -9.75 -8.71 -45.00
CA LYS A 737 -11.15 -8.72 -45.41
C LYS A 737 -11.69 -7.30 -45.58
N ASP A 738 -12.81 -7.15 -46.29
CA ASP A 738 -13.58 -5.91 -46.21
C ASP A 738 -14.14 -5.71 -44.80
N ILE A 739 -14.25 -4.47 -44.34
CA ILE A 739 -14.74 -4.15 -43.00
C ILE A 739 -16.17 -4.67 -42.76
N ASN A 740 -16.98 -4.77 -43.80
CA ASN A 740 -18.34 -5.30 -43.74
C ASN A 740 -18.39 -6.84 -43.67
N GLU A 741 -17.30 -7.53 -44.00
CA GLU A 741 -17.17 -8.98 -43.94
C GLU A 741 -16.53 -9.46 -42.61
N VAL A 742 -16.15 -8.54 -41.71
CA VAL A 742 -15.61 -8.87 -40.40
C VAL A 742 -16.67 -9.50 -39.51
N THR A 743 -16.39 -10.70 -39.03
CA THR A 743 -17.31 -11.43 -38.15
C THR A 743 -17.31 -10.83 -36.75
N ARG A 744 -18.34 -11.09 -35.97
CA ARG A 744 -18.44 -10.66 -34.56
C ARG A 744 -17.30 -11.22 -33.72
N ASP A 745 -16.84 -12.45 -33.97
CA ASP A 745 -15.73 -13.07 -33.26
C ASP A 745 -14.41 -12.38 -33.58
N GLU A 746 -14.10 -12.16 -34.86
CA GLU A 746 -12.89 -11.45 -35.29
C GLU A 746 -12.84 -10.03 -34.73
N ARG A 747 -13.96 -9.31 -34.75
CA ARG A 747 -14.06 -8.00 -34.09
C ARG A 747 -13.85 -8.07 -32.60
N SER A 748 -14.41 -9.08 -31.93
CA SER A 748 -14.26 -9.27 -30.48
C SER A 748 -12.83 -9.62 -30.10
N LYS A 749 -12.15 -10.49 -30.88
CA LYS A 749 -10.73 -10.80 -30.70
C LYS A 749 -9.86 -9.55 -30.90
N SER A 750 -10.11 -8.80 -31.96
CA SER A 750 -9.40 -7.54 -32.24
C SER A 750 -9.66 -6.49 -31.16
N LYS A 751 -10.89 -6.36 -30.64
CA LYS A 751 -11.17 -5.48 -29.48
C LYS A 751 -10.33 -5.83 -28.28
N ARG A 752 -10.23 -7.10 -27.91
CA ARG A 752 -9.43 -7.56 -26.76
C ARG A 752 -7.93 -7.40 -27.01
N ALA A 753 -7.48 -7.61 -28.25
CA ALA A 753 -6.10 -7.37 -28.67
C ALA A 753 -5.75 -5.89 -28.61
N ASN A 754 -6.57 -4.99 -29.18
CA ASN A 754 -6.35 -3.54 -29.19
C ASN A 754 -6.13 -2.98 -27.77
N PHE A 755 -7.05 -3.32 -26.85
CA PHE A 755 -6.85 -2.91 -25.45
C PHE A 755 -5.66 -3.58 -24.79
N GLY A 756 -5.42 -4.87 -25.04
CA GLY A 756 -4.27 -5.59 -24.50
C GLY A 756 -2.94 -4.98 -24.94
N ILE A 757 -2.82 -4.63 -26.22
CA ILE A 757 -1.59 -4.05 -26.81
C ILE A 757 -1.29 -2.69 -26.20
N ILE A 758 -2.29 -1.83 -26.05
CA ILE A 758 -2.13 -0.52 -25.38
C ILE A 758 -1.59 -0.69 -23.96
N TYR A 759 -2.00 -1.76 -23.26
CA TYR A 759 -1.51 -2.08 -21.92
C TYR A 759 -0.20 -2.91 -21.92
N GLY A 760 0.47 -3.02 -23.08
CA GLY A 760 1.76 -3.68 -23.22
C GLY A 760 1.69 -5.20 -23.03
N ILE A 761 0.59 -5.84 -23.46
CA ILE A 761 0.45 -7.30 -23.37
C ILE A 761 1.47 -8.01 -24.27
N THR A 762 2.06 -9.09 -23.76
CA THR A 762 2.95 -9.95 -24.55
C THR A 762 2.17 -10.95 -25.39
N VAL A 763 2.82 -11.54 -26.38
CA VAL A 763 2.23 -12.65 -27.20
C VAL A 763 1.74 -13.78 -26.29
N PHE A 764 2.50 -14.13 -25.25
CA PHE A 764 2.11 -15.14 -24.27
C PHE A 764 0.83 -14.75 -23.51
N GLY A 765 0.80 -13.51 -22.95
CA GLY A 765 -0.35 -13.02 -22.19
C GLY A 765 -1.60 -12.87 -23.07
N LEU A 766 -1.46 -12.48 -24.35
CA LEU A 766 -2.59 -12.38 -25.27
C LEU A 766 -3.12 -13.77 -25.64
N ALA A 767 -2.25 -14.75 -25.89
CA ALA A 767 -2.63 -16.13 -26.15
C ALA A 767 -3.44 -16.74 -25.00
N GLU A 768 -2.99 -16.58 -23.76
CA GLU A 768 -3.72 -17.03 -22.56
C GLU A 768 -5.08 -16.29 -22.41
N ARG A 769 -5.08 -14.98 -22.58
CA ARG A 769 -6.29 -14.17 -22.38
C ARG A 769 -7.40 -14.43 -23.39
N LEU A 770 -7.04 -14.81 -24.62
CA LEU A 770 -7.95 -15.09 -25.72
C LEU A 770 -8.25 -16.58 -25.87
N ASP A 771 -7.52 -17.45 -25.17
CA ASP A 771 -7.53 -18.92 -25.36
C ASP A 771 -7.27 -19.32 -26.83
N ILE A 772 -6.17 -18.77 -27.39
CA ILE A 772 -5.73 -19.00 -28.78
C ILE A 772 -4.26 -19.43 -28.81
N ASP A 773 -3.84 -19.93 -29.97
CA ASP A 773 -2.44 -20.29 -30.18
C ASP A 773 -1.51 -19.06 -30.15
N ARG A 774 -0.25 -19.27 -29.73
CA ARG A 774 0.77 -18.21 -29.74
C ARG A 774 1.02 -17.63 -31.13
N SER A 775 0.86 -18.42 -32.20
CA SER A 775 0.99 -17.95 -33.58
C SER A 775 -0.13 -16.99 -33.96
N GLU A 776 -1.37 -17.29 -33.57
CA GLU A 776 -2.53 -16.39 -33.78
C GLU A 776 -2.39 -15.12 -32.94
N ALA A 777 -1.97 -15.24 -31.67
CA ALA A 777 -1.72 -14.07 -30.82
C ALA A 777 -0.61 -13.17 -31.39
N LYS A 778 0.45 -13.75 -31.95
CA LYS A 778 1.51 -13.00 -32.65
C LYS A 778 0.98 -12.32 -33.89
N GLN A 779 0.19 -13.00 -34.69
CA GLN A 779 -0.45 -12.41 -35.90
C GLN A 779 -1.35 -11.22 -35.54
N LEU A 780 -2.09 -11.31 -34.43
CA LEU A 780 -2.92 -10.19 -33.94
C LEU A 780 -2.07 -8.97 -33.54
N ILE A 781 -0.95 -9.18 -32.83
CA ILE A 781 -0.05 -8.10 -32.41
C ILE A 781 0.69 -7.50 -33.61
N ASP A 782 1.29 -8.32 -34.46
CA ASP A 782 2.02 -7.85 -35.65
C ASP A 782 1.06 -7.10 -36.58
N GLY A 783 -0.12 -7.66 -36.87
CA GLY A 783 -1.12 -7.02 -37.70
C GLY A 783 -1.69 -5.72 -37.13
N TYR A 784 -1.75 -5.58 -35.80
CA TYR A 784 -2.08 -4.30 -35.17
C TYR A 784 -1.03 -3.24 -35.46
N PHE A 785 0.26 -3.55 -35.29
CA PHE A 785 1.34 -2.60 -35.55
C PHE A 785 1.56 -2.34 -37.03
N ASP A 786 1.28 -3.32 -37.91
CA ASP A 786 1.22 -3.09 -39.36
C ASP A 786 0.09 -2.11 -39.75
N THR A 787 -1.02 -2.15 -39.03
CA THR A 787 -2.17 -1.26 -39.23
C THR A 787 -1.89 0.15 -38.68
N PHE A 788 -1.24 0.23 -37.51
CA PHE A 788 -0.96 1.45 -36.74
C PHE A 788 0.54 1.56 -36.39
N PRO A 789 1.43 1.80 -37.37
CA PRO A 789 2.87 1.75 -37.13
C PRO A 789 3.38 2.83 -36.17
N GLN A 790 2.78 4.03 -36.17
CA GLN A 790 3.21 5.11 -35.28
C GLN A 790 2.82 4.85 -33.81
N VAL A 791 1.90 3.93 -33.54
CA VAL A 791 1.64 3.48 -32.17
C VAL A 791 2.84 2.72 -31.61
N HIS A 792 3.46 1.85 -32.39
CA HIS A 792 4.69 1.17 -31.98
C HIS A 792 5.83 2.15 -31.69
N ASP A 793 6.02 3.14 -32.57
CA ASP A 793 7.04 4.17 -32.42
C ASP A 793 6.80 5.02 -31.16
N TYR A 794 5.55 5.35 -30.86
CA TYR A 794 5.17 6.04 -29.64
C TYR A 794 5.56 5.22 -28.39
N MET A 795 5.23 3.93 -28.40
CA MET A 795 5.52 3.04 -27.25
C MET A 795 7.03 2.95 -26.98
N GLU A 796 7.84 2.82 -28.03
CA GLU A 796 9.31 2.79 -27.88
C GLU A 796 9.86 4.15 -27.39
N LYS A 797 9.35 5.27 -27.91
CA LYS A 797 9.71 6.61 -27.46
C LYS A 797 9.33 6.86 -26.01
N ALA A 798 8.15 6.42 -25.58
CA ALA A 798 7.71 6.56 -24.18
C ALA A 798 8.64 5.80 -23.20
N LYS A 799 9.07 4.57 -23.57
CA LYS A 799 10.04 3.80 -22.78
C LYS A 799 11.41 4.46 -22.76
N ALA A 800 11.89 4.98 -23.92
CA ALA A 800 13.17 5.67 -24.00
C ALA A 800 13.18 6.95 -23.14
N LEU A 801 12.14 7.77 -23.25
CA LEU A 801 11.96 8.98 -22.45
C LEU A 801 11.92 8.66 -20.94
N ALA A 802 11.18 7.60 -20.56
CA ALA A 802 11.12 7.16 -19.17
C ALA A 802 12.49 6.73 -18.63
N ARG A 803 13.33 6.07 -19.46
CA ARG A 803 14.69 5.68 -19.06
C ARG A 803 15.62 6.88 -18.88
N GLU A 804 15.43 7.94 -19.69
CA GLU A 804 16.24 9.15 -19.64
C GLU A 804 15.92 10.02 -18.43
N GLN A 805 14.62 10.29 -18.18
CA GLN A 805 14.19 11.27 -17.17
C GLN A 805 13.60 10.66 -15.89
N GLY A 806 13.37 9.32 -15.85
CA GLY A 806 12.82 8.63 -14.67
C GLY A 806 11.30 8.72 -14.50
N TYR A 807 10.59 9.42 -15.39
CA TYR A 807 9.14 9.59 -15.34
C TYR A 807 8.52 9.74 -16.74
N VAL A 808 7.20 9.65 -16.81
CA VAL A 808 6.39 10.03 -17.99
C VAL A 808 5.33 11.03 -17.59
N THR A 809 4.74 11.76 -18.57
CA THR A 809 3.74 12.80 -18.30
C THR A 809 2.47 12.60 -19.10
N THR A 810 1.32 13.05 -18.56
CA THR A 810 0.07 13.20 -19.29
C THR A 810 0.11 14.49 -20.15
N LEU A 811 -0.90 14.69 -20.99
CA LEU A 811 -1.09 15.93 -21.76
C LEU A 811 -1.27 17.18 -20.86
N PHE A 812 -1.69 16.97 -19.62
CA PHE A 812 -1.88 18.05 -18.63
C PHE A 812 -0.69 18.23 -17.69
N GLY A 813 0.43 17.48 -17.92
CA GLY A 813 1.66 17.62 -17.15
C GLY A 813 1.73 16.76 -15.87
N ARG A 814 0.75 15.89 -15.62
CA ARG A 814 0.80 14.94 -14.48
C ARG A 814 1.98 14.00 -14.67
N ARG A 815 2.84 13.90 -13.66
CA ARG A 815 4.02 13.01 -13.69
C ARG A 815 3.71 11.66 -13.08
N ARG A 816 4.21 10.60 -13.73
CA ARG A 816 4.29 9.25 -13.19
C ARG A 816 5.75 8.85 -13.10
N TYR A 817 6.28 8.75 -11.89
CA TYR A 817 7.66 8.32 -11.65
C TYR A 817 7.80 6.81 -11.85
N LEU A 818 8.93 6.39 -12.43
CA LEU A 818 9.21 5.00 -12.81
C LEU A 818 10.63 4.61 -12.35
N PRO A 819 10.86 4.50 -11.03
CA PRO A 819 12.21 4.22 -10.50
C PRO A 819 12.78 2.90 -11.00
N ASP A 820 11.92 1.94 -11.33
CA ASP A 820 12.30 0.60 -11.79
C ASP A 820 12.54 0.48 -13.30
N ILE A 821 12.45 1.56 -14.06
CA ILE A 821 12.53 1.53 -15.55
C ILE A 821 13.88 1.02 -16.06
N ASN A 822 14.94 1.18 -15.28
CA ASN A 822 16.30 0.72 -15.58
C ASN A 822 16.70 -0.51 -14.73
N SER A 823 15.76 -1.19 -14.06
CA SER A 823 16.04 -2.36 -13.22
C SER A 823 16.72 -3.47 -14.02
N ALA A 824 17.73 -4.11 -13.43
CA ALA A 824 18.38 -5.30 -14.01
C ALA A 824 17.41 -6.50 -14.09
N ASN A 825 16.41 -6.57 -13.20
CA ASN A 825 15.37 -7.60 -13.23
C ASN A 825 14.39 -7.35 -14.39
N ALA A 826 14.37 -8.25 -15.36
CA ALA A 826 13.52 -8.14 -16.55
C ALA A 826 12.03 -8.10 -16.25
N VAL A 827 11.55 -8.75 -15.17
CA VAL A 827 10.14 -8.75 -14.79
C VAL A 827 9.74 -7.39 -14.21
N VAL A 828 10.56 -6.86 -13.30
CA VAL A 828 10.38 -5.54 -12.68
C VAL A 828 10.48 -4.44 -13.74
N ARG A 829 11.52 -4.48 -14.56
CA ARG A 829 11.70 -3.55 -15.69
C ARG A 829 10.52 -3.61 -16.66
N GLY A 830 10.06 -4.80 -17.03
CA GLY A 830 8.92 -4.98 -17.92
C GLY A 830 7.61 -4.41 -17.35
N PHE A 831 7.44 -4.43 -16.03
CA PHE A 831 6.31 -3.78 -15.37
C PHE A 831 6.42 -2.24 -15.48
N ALA A 832 7.60 -1.67 -15.22
CA ALA A 832 7.85 -0.24 -15.36
C ALA A 832 7.70 0.22 -16.82
N GLU A 833 8.16 -0.56 -17.81
CA GLU A 833 7.98 -0.28 -19.24
C GLU A 833 6.50 -0.24 -19.65
N ARG A 834 5.67 -1.17 -19.15
CA ARG A 834 4.23 -1.11 -19.37
C ARG A 834 3.60 0.13 -18.75
N ASN A 835 4.02 0.52 -17.56
CA ASN A 835 3.55 1.75 -16.93
C ASN A 835 3.99 3.02 -17.71
N ALA A 836 5.19 3.00 -18.31
CA ALA A 836 5.65 4.10 -19.16
C ALA A 836 4.73 4.34 -20.36
N ILE A 837 4.15 3.27 -20.91
CA ILE A 837 3.21 3.36 -22.04
C ILE A 837 1.80 3.77 -21.55
N ASN A 838 1.34 3.15 -20.46
CA ASN A 838 -0.04 3.29 -20.01
C ASN A 838 -0.33 4.58 -19.25
N ALA A 839 0.61 5.04 -18.41
CA ALA A 839 0.34 6.16 -17.52
C ALA A 839 -0.01 7.46 -18.26
N PRO A 840 0.66 7.83 -19.37
CA PRO A 840 0.25 8.99 -20.17
C PRO A 840 -1.17 8.88 -20.71
N ILE A 841 -1.60 7.69 -21.13
CA ILE A 841 -2.91 7.45 -21.74
C ILE A 841 -4.00 7.49 -20.67
N GLN A 842 -3.89 6.67 -19.65
CA GLN A 842 -4.87 6.57 -18.56
C GLN A 842 -4.95 7.87 -17.75
N GLY A 843 -3.81 8.49 -17.48
CA GLY A 843 -3.78 9.74 -16.74
C GLY A 843 -4.39 10.89 -17.54
N THR A 844 -4.12 10.97 -18.86
CA THR A 844 -4.78 11.96 -19.72
C THR A 844 -6.29 11.75 -19.78
N ALA A 845 -6.76 10.50 -19.89
CA ALA A 845 -8.19 10.19 -19.85
C ALA A 845 -8.83 10.62 -18.51
N ALA A 846 -8.12 10.37 -17.40
CA ALA A 846 -8.56 10.81 -16.08
C ALA A 846 -8.61 12.35 -15.95
N ASP A 847 -7.63 13.05 -16.49
CA ASP A 847 -7.61 14.51 -16.46
C ASP A 847 -8.73 15.11 -17.35
N ILE A 848 -9.04 14.48 -18.51
CA ILE A 848 -10.13 14.90 -19.41
C ILE A 848 -11.49 14.83 -18.70
N ILE A 849 -11.80 13.73 -18.02
CA ILE A 849 -13.08 13.61 -17.31
C ILE A 849 -13.18 14.60 -16.14
N LYS A 850 -12.07 14.88 -15.43
CA LYS A 850 -12.01 15.90 -14.37
C LYS A 850 -12.34 17.30 -14.92
N VAL A 851 -11.77 17.65 -16.07
CA VAL A 851 -12.08 18.92 -16.76
C VAL A 851 -13.55 18.99 -17.14
N ALA A 852 -14.11 17.90 -17.67
CA ALA A 852 -15.55 17.85 -18.00
C ALA A 852 -16.42 18.04 -16.75
N MET A 853 -16.11 17.34 -15.65
CA MET A 853 -16.83 17.46 -14.37
C MET A 853 -16.85 18.91 -13.86
N ILE A 854 -15.69 19.57 -13.86
CA ILE A 854 -15.56 20.97 -13.41
C ILE A 854 -16.44 21.88 -14.28
N ARG A 855 -16.36 21.76 -15.60
CA ARG A 855 -17.11 22.64 -16.53
C ARG A 855 -18.63 22.39 -16.46
N ILE A 856 -19.06 21.13 -16.35
CA ILE A 856 -20.47 20.77 -16.17
C ILE A 856 -20.98 21.42 -14.87
N PHE A 857 -20.26 21.26 -13.77
CA PHE A 857 -20.62 21.83 -12.48
C PHE A 857 -20.74 23.36 -12.52
N GLN A 858 -19.76 24.04 -13.11
CA GLN A 858 -19.78 25.50 -13.29
C GLN A 858 -20.97 25.96 -14.15
N ARG A 859 -21.26 25.23 -15.25
CA ARG A 859 -22.41 25.57 -16.09
C ARG A 859 -23.73 25.31 -15.41
N PHE A 860 -23.84 24.25 -14.61
CA PHE A 860 -25.05 24.01 -13.80
C PHE A 860 -25.31 25.19 -12.86
N GLN A 861 -24.29 25.69 -12.18
CA GLN A 861 -24.40 26.87 -11.34
C GLN A 861 -24.79 28.13 -12.13
N GLN A 862 -24.14 28.40 -13.26
CA GLN A 862 -24.35 29.58 -14.08
C GLN A 862 -25.75 29.60 -14.73
N GLU A 863 -26.23 28.43 -15.17
CA GLU A 863 -27.53 28.30 -15.85
C GLU A 863 -28.68 27.96 -14.86
N GLY A 864 -28.40 27.91 -13.55
CA GLY A 864 -29.39 27.69 -12.50
C GLY A 864 -30.02 26.27 -12.55
N ILE A 865 -29.28 25.27 -13.00
CA ILE A 865 -29.70 23.86 -13.07
C ILE A 865 -29.77 23.28 -11.66
N ARG A 866 -30.90 22.67 -11.32
CA ARG A 866 -31.13 21.99 -10.03
C ARG A 866 -30.75 20.51 -10.05
N SER A 867 -30.63 19.93 -11.24
CA SER A 867 -30.20 18.54 -11.46
C SER A 867 -28.79 18.34 -10.93
N LYS A 868 -28.48 17.13 -10.44
CA LYS A 868 -27.29 16.82 -9.68
C LYS A 868 -26.40 15.80 -10.37
N MET A 869 -25.11 16.05 -10.43
CA MET A 869 -24.11 15.01 -10.69
C MET A 869 -23.99 14.18 -9.39
N ILE A 870 -24.10 12.85 -9.49
CA ILE A 870 -24.20 11.98 -8.30
C ILE A 870 -23.12 10.92 -8.25
N LEU A 871 -22.55 10.50 -9.40
CA LEU A 871 -21.57 9.41 -9.44
C LEU A 871 -20.63 9.56 -10.63
N GLN A 872 -19.36 9.22 -10.40
CA GLN A 872 -18.34 9.05 -11.45
C GLN A 872 -17.78 7.64 -11.38
N VAL A 873 -17.82 6.88 -12.48
CA VAL A 873 -17.36 5.50 -12.58
C VAL A 873 -16.51 5.34 -13.84
N HIS A 874 -15.19 5.24 -13.69
CA HIS A 874 -14.22 5.16 -14.76
C HIS A 874 -14.27 6.36 -15.72
N ASP A 875 -14.92 6.23 -16.86
CA ASP A 875 -15.12 7.23 -17.93
C ASP A 875 -16.60 7.69 -18.07
N GLU A 876 -17.42 7.28 -17.10
CA GLU A 876 -18.86 7.54 -17.02
C GLU A 876 -19.21 8.56 -15.93
N LEU A 877 -20.15 9.48 -16.26
CA LEU A 877 -20.76 10.42 -15.32
C LEU A 877 -22.25 10.14 -15.20
N ASN A 878 -22.76 10.09 -13.98
CA ASN A 878 -24.17 9.80 -13.69
C ASN A 878 -24.85 10.97 -12.97
N PHE A 879 -26.10 11.19 -13.33
CA PHE A 879 -26.87 12.35 -12.86
C PHE A 879 -28.29 11.95 -12.44
N SER A 880 -28.81 12.68 -11.47
CA SER A 880 -30.23 12.72 -11.10
C SER A 880 -30.84 13.99 -11.67
N VAL A 881 -31.75 13.86 -12.64
CA VAL A 881 -32.18 14.97 -13.51
C VAL A 881 -33.69 15.21 -13.42
N TYR A 882 -34.07 16.46 -13.13
CA TYR A 882 -35.45 16.87 -13.18
C TYR A 882 -35.98 16.78 -14.65
N PRO A 883 -37.18 16.23 -14.87
CA PRO A 883 -37.72 16.03 -16.24
C PRO A 883 -37.75 17.30 -17.09
N GLU A 884 -38.02 18.43 -16.49
CA GLU A 884 -38.06 19.75 -17.16
C GLU A 884 -36.68 20.24 -17.62
N GLU A 885 -35.61 19.80 -16.99
CA GLU A 885 -34.22 20.16 -17.32
C GLU A 885 -33.54 19.17 -18.25
N ARG A 886 -34.23 18.09 -18.65
CA ARG A 886 -33.69 16.97 -19.45
C ARG A 886 -32.85 17.41 -20.64
N SER A 887 -33.43 18.20 -21.53
CA SER A 887 -32.76 18.61 -22.77
C SER A 887 -31.60 19.57 -22.51
N GLN A 888 -31.71 20.39 -21.48
CA GLN A 888 -30.66 21.34 -21.12
C GLN A 888 -29.45 20.61 -20.49
N VAL A 889 -29.68 19.69 -19.56
CA VAL A 889 -28.67 18.87 -18.94
C VAL A 889 -27.92 18.01 -19.97
N GLU A 890 -28.66 17.28 -20.83
CA GLU A 890 -28.05 16.47 -21.90
C GLU A 890 -27.15 17.30 -22.80
N ARG A 891 -27.64 18.47 -23.28
CA ARG A 891 -26.83 19.39 -24.09
C ARG A 891 -25.57 19.82 -23.37
N ILE A 892 -25.67 20.31 -22.13
CA ILE A 892 -24.52 20.78 -21.33
C ILE A 892 -23.50 19.66 -21.14
N VAL A 893 -23.95 18.50 -20.67
CA VAL A 893 -23.05 17.38 -20.37
C VAL A 893 -22.31 16.92 -21.62
N LEU A 894 -22.99 16.73 -22.74
CA LEU A 894 -22.36 16.30 -23.98
C LEU A 894 -21.43 17.36 -24.57
N GLU A 895 -21.79 18.65 -24.51
CA GLU A 895 -20.95 19.75 -24.98
C GLU A 895 -19.63 19.80 -24.16
N GLU A 896 -19.71 19.72 -22.83
CA GLU A 896 -18.52 19.83 -21.97
C GLU A 896 -17.66 18.57 -21.97
N MET A 897 -18.26 17.38 -22.06
CA MET A 897 -17.49 16.15 -22.23
C MET A 897 -16.76 16.12 -23.58
N GLN A 898 -17.44 16.42 -24.68
CA GLN A 898 -16.84 16.40 -26.02
C GLN A 898 -15.87 17.57 -26.23
N GLY A 899 -16.08 18.69 -25.54
CA GLY A 899 -15.27 19.90 -25.59
C GLY A 899 -14.17 20.00 -24.55
N ALA A 900 -13.98 19.00 -23.68
CA ALA A 900 -13.04 19.05 -22.54
C ALA A 900 -11.60 19.38 -22.96
N ILE A 901 -11.14 18.81 -24.07
CA ILE A 901 -9.84 19.09 -24.69
C ILE A 901 -9.91 18.93 -26.21
N LYS A 902 -9.09 19.68 -26.94
CA LYS A 902 -8.94 19.52 -28.38
C LYS A 902 -7.85 18.50 -28.70
N LEU A 903 -8.23 17.34 -29.20
CA LEU A 903 -7.34 16.30 -29.71
C LEU A 903 -7.28 16.29 -31.25
N HIS A 904 -6.39 15.47 -31.82
CA HIS A 904 -6.37 15.21 -33.29
C HIS A 904 -7.60 14.44 -33.79
N VAL A 905 -8.32 13.81 -32.87
CA VAL A 905 -9.56 13.10 -33.10
C VAL A 905 -10.69 13.71 -32.26
N PRO A 906 -11.95 13.62 -32.68
CA PRO A 906 -13.06 14.09 -31.84
C PRO A 906 -13.19 13.26 -30.57
N LEU A 907 -13.47 13.90 -29.43
CA LEU A 907 -14.01 13.21 -28.27
C LEU A 907 -15.50 12.96 -28.54
N VAL A 908 -15.95 11.76 -28.20
CA VAL A 908 -17.36 11.37 -28.32
C VAL A 908 -17.83 10.84 -26.98
N ALA A 909 -18.98 11.32 -26.54
CA ALA A 909 -19.66 10.80 -25.37
C ALA A 909 -21.03 10.25 -25.81
N ASP A 910 -21.30 9.02 -25.41
CA ASP A 910 -22.61 8.37 -25.58
C ASP A 910 -23.45 8.67 -24.34
N SER A 911 -24.76 8.80 -24.49
CA SER A 911 -25.65 9.10 -23.37
C SER A 911 -26.92 8.27 -23.41
N GLY A 912 -27.48 8.03 -22.22
CA GLY A 912 -28.72 7.31 -22.07
C GLY A 912 -29.58 7.80 -20.91
N TRP A 913 -30.87 7.45 -20.95
CA TRP A 913 -31.88 7.82 -19.98
C TRP A 913 -32.63 6.60 -19.48
N GLY A 914 -32.95 6.57 -18.21
CA GLY A 914 -33.71 5.48 -17.62
C GLY A 914 -34.36 5.83 -16.30
N ALA A 915 -35.08 4.88 -15.72
CA ALA A 915 -35.56 4.92 -14.36
C ALA A 915 -34.51 4.52 -13.34
N ASN A 916 -33.38 3.96 -13.78
CA ASN A 916 -32.28 3.48 -12.98
C ASN A 916 -30.97 3.46 -13.81
N TRP A 917 -29.86 3.19 -13.14
CA TRP A 917 -28.55 3.16 -13.80
C TRP A 917 -28.45 2.12 -14.94
N LEU A 918 -29.07 0.93 -14.75
CA LEU A 918 -29.02 -0.12 -15.78
C LEU A 918 -29.71 0.30 -17.10
N GLU A 919 -30.83 0.98 -16.99
CA GLU A 919 -31.59 1.44 -18.16
C GLU A 919 -30.93 2.62 -18.87
N ALA A 920 -30.18 3.43 -18.11
CA ALA A 920 -29.50 4.61 -18.64
C ALA A 920 -28.14 4.33 -19.29
N HIS A 921 -27.56 3.11 -19.08
CA HIS A 921 -26.20 2.75 -19.54
C HIS A 921 -26.16 1.94 -20.84
#